data_67da0fb99bdadd0b44d90938e4c3d49e
#
_entry.id   67da0fb99bdadd0b44d90938e4c3d49e
#
_cell.length_a   1.000
_cell.length_b   1.000
_cell.length_c   1.000
_cell.angle_alpha   90.00
_cell.angle_beta   90.00
_cell.angle_gamma   90.00
#
_symmetry.space_group_name_H-M   'P 1'
#
loop_
_entity.id
_entity.type
_entity.pdbx_description
1 polymer ?
#
loop_
_entity_poly.entity_id
_entity_poly.type
_entity_poly.pdbx_seq_one_letter_code
_entity_poly.pdbx_strand_id
1 'polypeptide(L)'
;MDLHNRSRPHYSPPHNPPRQTPSPVPNPLNQPSITMKVGKSSSETQALTNYVFVCPRDFHPSVRYVIVNDQFVFSIKSEENQPTRQLGMANIHRRWAYLSLNQEVSVAPYDLSFESQYHYLGDIELEVGYLQKIQDYNEQFNTDEMSNIFCQSFSDQIFSIGQQLVFDFHGINLAVTIRQINHVIDFSELQSFDISQEQRAGTRGILTRQTSIHWTKAANSSIKLEGSLKSKTSHAIIQPNFKFENMGIGGLDSEIGAIFRRAFASRIFPPDLAEKFGIEHVRGVLLHGPPGTGKTLIARQIGKMLNAREPKIVNGPEILNKYVGQSEENIRKLFADAEKEYKEKGDDSGLHIIIFDELDAICKQRGSKNDGTGVGDSVVNQLLAKLDGVEQLNNILIIGMTNRLDMIDEALLRPGRLEVHMEIDLPDKNGRLQILKIHTSKMRQNDIMDSDVDLEELAELTKNFSGAEINGLVKSASSFAFNRHVKVEELASVTPDVKDVRVIRDDFVEALKEVHPAFGISEEELNQCVHNEIIKFSDNIGKIISDGKLLVDQVKQSSRTPLVSVLLHGPPGSGKTALAATMAMSSEFPFIKLISPENMVGYSETAKMSMIHKVFNDSYKSPLSVIVVDNIERLLNWVELGPRFSNPILQTLLVLFKKRPPKDRRLLILATTNFGQSELKDLSMSDCFNSKIYVPNVSELDSVNHVLEELKLFNDDERKQAKSELEGVELNIGIKKLLMIIEMCRQDAENSENRVKKFVDTIKANNTSEFINNHRGNINGSINENQFNDLTIN
;
A
#
# COMPACT_ATOMS: atom_id res chain seq x y z
N MET A 1 -6.80 -9.93 74.47
CA MET A 1 -8.11 -9.39 74.08
C MET A 1 -8.22 -9.53 72.59
N ASP A 2 -9.00 -10.50 72.25
CA ASP A 2 -9.40 -10.98 70.96
C ASP A 2 -10.05 -9.89 70.06
N LEU A 3 -9.80 -9.95 68.76
CA LEU A 3 -10.82 -9.63 67.73
C LEU A 3 -10.43 -10.15 66.36
N HIS A 4 -10.97 -11.32 66.11
CA HIS A 4 -11.66 -11.76 64.89
C HIS A 4 -11.00 -11.56 63.49
N ASN A 5 -10.36 -12.61 63.09
CA ASN A 5 -10.24 -13.17 61.77
C ASN A 5 -11.65 -13.34 61.15
N ARG A 6 -11.96 -12.59 60.07
CA ARG A 6 -13.06 -12.89 59.15
C ARG A 6 -12.49 -13.24 57.78
N SER A 7 -12.41 -14.52 57.55
CA SER A 7 -12.20 -15.14 56.23
C SER A 7 -13.24 -14.68 55.21
N ARG A 8 -12.78 -14.14 54.07
CA ARG A 8 -13.62 -13.92 52.90
C ARG A 8 -13.95 -15.26 52.25
N PRO A 9 -15.19 -15.49 51.80
CA PRO A 9 -15.55 -16.72 51.08
C PRO A 9 -14.93 -16.68 49.67
N HIS A 10 -14.23 -17.75 49.31
CA HIS A 10 -13.81 -18.08 47.97
C HIS A 10 -15.06 -18.25 47.11
N TYR A 11 -15.26 -17.33 46.12
CA TYR A 11 -16.21 -17.51 45.05
C TYR A 11 -15.54 -18.39 43.99
N SER A 12 -15.93 -19.64 43.92
CA SER A 12 -15.67 -20.53 42.80
C SER A 12 -16.61 -20.11 41.64
N PRO A 13 -16.11 -19.88 40.41
CA PRO A 13 -17.00 -19.64 39.30
C PRO A 13 -17.86 -20.88 39.04
N PRO A 14 -19.15 -20.72 38.63
CA PRO A 14 -20.02 -21.84 38.37
C PRO A 14 -19.45 -22.66 37.19
N HIS A 15 -19.31 -23.97 37.43
CA HIS A 15 -19.04 -24.97 36.42
C HIS A 15 -20.13 -24.86 35.35
N ASN A 16 -19.79 -24.33 34.15
CA ASN A 16 -20.60 -24.52 32.96
C ASN A 16 -20.62 -26.02 32.65
N PRO A 17 -21.79 -26.61 32.45
CA PRO A 17 -21.89 -27.98 31.98
C PRO A 17 -21.14 -28.09 30.64
N PRO A 18 -20.49 -29.21 30.35
CA PRO A 18 -19.77 -29.40 29.08
C PRO A 18 -20.77 -29.10 27.94
N ARG A 19 -20.41 -28.14 27.08
CA ARG A 19 -21.12 -27.90 25.82
C ARG A 19 -21.17 -29.25 25.10
N GLN A 20 -22.34 -29.84 25.03
CA GLN A 20 -22.61 -30.93 24.13
C GLN A 20 -22.33 -30.37 22.72
N THR A 21 -21.25 -30.82 22.11
CA THR A 21 -21.06 -30.67 20.67
C THR A 21 -22.33 -31.23 20.02
N PRO A 22 -23.05 -30.44 19.22
CA PRO A 22 -24.20 -30.96 18.50
C PRO A 22 -23.74 -32.19 17.72
N SER A 23 -24.46 -33.30 17.89
CA SER A 23 -24.24 -34.49 17.10
C SER A 23 -24.19 -34.10 15.64
N PRO A 24 -23.23 -34.58 14.82
CA PRO A 24 -23.18 -34.26 13.41
C PRO A 24 -24.55 -34.56 12.82
N VAL A 25 -25.21 -33.54 12.26
CA VAL A 25 -26.44 -33.70 11.49
C VAL A 25 -26.08 -34.67 10.38
N PRO A 26 -26.80 -35.82 10.19
CA PRO A 26 -26.48 -36.76 9.15
C PRO A 26 -26.51 -36.01 7.82
N ASN A 27 -25.39 -36.03 7.10
CA ASN A 27 -25.24 -35.35 5.82
C ASN A 27 -26.29 -35.98 4.87
N PRO A 28 -27.29 -35.24 4.36
CA PRO A 28 -28.34 -35.77 3.52
C PRO A 28 -27.79 -36.35 2.20
N LEU A 29 -26.55 -36.05 1.84
CA LEU A 29 -25.85 -36.54 0.66
C LEU A 29 -25.18 -37.91 0.87
N ASN A 30 -25.17 -38.47 2.07
CA ASN A 30 -24.71 -39.83 2.37
C ASN A 30 -25.82 -40.91 2.20
N GLN A 31 -26.86 -40.60 1.41
CA GLN A 31 -27.86 -41.61 1.09
C GLN A 31 -27.28 -42.68 0.17
N PRO A 32 -27.62 -43.96 0.39
CA PRO A 32 -27.17 -45.05 -0.48
C PRO A 32 -27.72 -44.89 -1.89
N SER A 33 -27.01 -45.39 -2.88
CA SER A 33 -27.49 -45.43 -4.27
C SER A 33 -28.81 -46.20 -4.37
N ILE A 34 -29.73 -45.64 -5.15
CA ILE A 34 -31.06 -46.18 -5.38
C ILE A 34 -31.11 -46.74 -6.82
N THR A 35 -31.56 -47.97 -7.00
CA THR A 35 -31.82 -48.49 -8.34
C THR A 35 -33.15 -47.93 -8.87
N MET A 36 -33.09 -47.25 -10.01
CA MET A 36 -34.23 -46.60 -10.65
C MET A 36 -34.36 -47.03 -12.11
N LYS A 37 -35.57 -46.95 -12.65
CA LYS A 37 -35.85 -47.25 -14.08
C LYS A 37 -35.87 -45.96 -14.88
N VAL A 38 -35.22 -45.97 -16.03
CA VAL A 38 -35.22 -44.83 -16.94
C VAL A 38 -36.57 -44.71 -17.63
N GLY A 39 -37.26 -43.58 -17.42
CA GLY A 39 -38.55 -43.24 -18.04
C GLY A 39 -38.43 -42.05 -18.99
N LYS A 40 -39.52 -41.74 -19.66
CA LYS A 40 -39.65 -40.46 -20.44
C LYS A 40 -40.03 -39.35 -19.52
N SER A 41 -39.68 -38.11 -19.87
CA SER A 41 -40.22 -36.88 -19.27
C SER A 41 -41.74 -36.81 -19.54
N SER A 42 -42.49 -36.26 -18.56
CA SER A 42 -43.97 -36.28 -18.61
C SER A 42 -44.55 -35.33 -19.66
N SER A 43 -43.77 -34.28 -20.07
CA SER A 43 -44.18 -33.30 -21.08
C SER A 43 -43.01 -32.89 -21.98
N GLU A 44 -43.32 -32.32 -23.15
CA GLU A 44 -42.33 -31.76 -24.07
C GLU A 44 -41.66 -30.48 -23.47
N THR A 45 -42.42 -29.66 -22.72
CA THR A 45 -41.88 -28.50 -22.02
C THR A 45 -40.85 -28.86 -20.99
N GLN A 46 -40.99 -29.97 -20.29
CA GLN A 46 -39.99 -30.47 -19.35
C GLN A 46 -38.68 -30.88 -20.05
N ALA A 47 -38.73 -31.35 -21.30
CA ALA A 47 -37.54 -31.70 -22.07
C ALA A 47 -36.63 -30.49 -22.37
N LEU A 48 -37.18 -29.27 -22.32
CA LEU A 48 -36.46 -28.01 -22.57
C LEU A 48 -35.79 -27.45 -21.32
N THR A 49 -36.10 -27.94 -20.13
CA THR A 49 -35.62 -27.40 -18.86
C THR A 49 -34.24 -27.93 -18.42
N ASN A 50 -33.69 -28.91 -19.11
CA ASN A 50 -32.45 -29.63 -18.77
C ASN A 50 -32.47 -30.32 -17.40
N TYR A 51 -33.62 -30.45 -16.74
CA TYR A 51 -33.81 -31.20 -15.49
C TYR A 51 -34.19 -32.67 -15.78
N VAL A 52 -33.74 -33.51 -14.86
CA VAL A 52 -34.25 -34.90 -14.75
C VAL A 52 -35.26 -34.92 -13.61
N PHE A 53 -36.41 -35.55 -13.85
CA PHE A 53 -37.55 -35.52 -12.93
C PHE A 53 -37.59 -36.80 -12.08
N VAL A 54 -37.81 -36.62 -10.77
CA VAL A 54 -37.85 -37.69 -9.78
C VAL A 54 -39.10 -37.55 -8.89
N CYS A 55 -39.56 -38.65 -8.31
CA CYS A 55 -40.62 -38.61 -7.32
C CYS A 55 -40.10 -37.98 -6.02
N PRO A 56 -40.86 -37.07 -5.35
CA PRO A 56 -40.46 -36.45 -4.08
C PRO A 56 -40.14 -37.45 -2.96
N ARG A 57 -40.60 -38.67 -3.09
CA ARG A 57 -40.34 -39.77 -2.10
C ARG A 57 -38.99 -40.44 -2.28
N ASP A 58 -38.35 -40.30 -3.44
CA ASP A 58 -37.10 -40.98 -3.77
C ASP A 58 -35.87 -40.29 -3.20
N PHE A 59 -35.89 -38.95 -3.13
CA PHE A 59 -34.79 -38.13 -2.63
C PHE A 59 -35.25 -37.04 -1.65
N HIS A 60 -34.37 -36.68 -0.72
CA HIS A 60 -34.64 -35.59 0.18
C HIS A 60 -34.71 -34.24 -0.59
N PRO A 61 -35.55 -33.28 -0.19
CA PRO A 61 -35.72 -31.98 -0.90
C PRO A 61 -34.42 -31.15 -1.03
N SER A 62 -33.42 -31.41 -0.19
CA SER A 62 -32.12 -30.71 -0.27
C SER A 62 -31.21 -31.26 -1.40
N VAL A 63 -31.50 -32.41 -1.98
CA VAL A 63 -30.72 -32.97 -3.07
C VAL A 63 -31.06 -32.23 -4.35
N ARG A 64 -30.08 -31.57 -4.95
CA ARG A 64 -30.24 -30.83 -6.20
C ARG A 64 -29.64 -31.56 -7.40
N TYR A 65 -28.63 -32.38 -7.17
CA TYR A 65 -27.89 -33.09 -8.20
C TYR A 65 -27.81 -34.57 -7.90
N VAL A 66 -27.82 -35.38 -8.94
CA VAL A 66 -27.65 -36.83 -8.85
C VAL A 66 -26.64 -37.32 -9.87
N ILE A 67 -25.89 -38.35 -9.49
CA ILE A 67 -25.01 -39.07 -10.38
C ILE A 67 -25.66 -40.39 -10.79
N VAL A 68 -25.66 -40.68 -12.09
CA VAL A 68 -26.24 -41.90 -12.70
C VAL A 68 -25.11 -42.81 -13.17
N ASN A 69 -25.12 -44.08 -12.72
CA ASN A 69 -24.09 -45.07 -13.01
C ASN A 69 -22.65 -44.58 -12.74
N ASP A 70 -22.47 -43.78 -11.68
CA ASP A 70 -21.18 -43.18 -11.23
C ASP A 70 -20.44 -42.40 -12.30
N GLN A 71 -21.14 -41.98 -13.38
CA GLN A 71 -20.52 -41.29 -14.51
C GLN A 71 -21.25 -40.01 -14.92
N PHE A 72 -22.57 -40.02 -15.03
CA PHE A 72 -23.34 -38.91 -15.58
C PHE A 72 -24.06 -38.12 -14.50
N VAL A 73 -23.79 -36.84 -14.38
CA VAL A 73 -24.40 -35.97 -13.38
C VAL A 73 -25.50 -35.12 -14.01
N PHE A 74 -26.63 -35.06 -13.31
CA PHE A 74 -27.80 -34.29 -13.72
C PHE A 74 -28.37 -33.43 -12.59
N SER A 75 -28.94 -32.28 -12.94
CA SER A 75 -29.79 -31.50 -12.05
C SER A 75 -31.16 -32.14 -11.96
N ILE A 76 -31.70 -32.31 -10.75
CA ILE A 76 -33.02 -32.93 -10.55
C ILE A 76 -34.07 -31.95 -10.11
N LYS A 77 -35.32 -32.28 -10.48
CA LYS A 77 -36.49 -31.58 -9.96
C LYS A 77 -37.53 -32.60 -9.52
N SER A 78 -38.09 -32.43 -8.33
CA SER A 78 -39.13 -33.29 -7.79
C SER A 78 -40.48 -32.94 -8.42
N GLU A 79 -41.24 -34.00 -8.83
CA GLU A 79 -42.55 -33.85 -9.42
C GLU A 79 -43.50 -34.91 -8.87
N GLU A 80 -44.68 -34.53 -8.41
CA GLU A 80 -45.65 -35.43 -7.76
C GLU A 80 -46.21 -36.51 -8.71
N ASN A 81 -46.30 -36.19 -9.99
CA ASN A 81 -46.82 -37.09 -10.99
C ASN A 81 -45.81 -38.14 -11.50
N GLN A 82 -44.54 -38.05 -11.04
CA GLN A 82 -43.49 -38.96 -11.43
C GLN A 82 -43.62 -40.26 -10.61
N PRO A 83 -43.66 -41.44 -11.25
CA PRO A 83 -43.70 -42.72 -10.53
C PRO A 83 -42.46 -42.92 -9.64
N THR A 84 -42.66 -43.54 -8.45
CA THR A 84 -41.56 -43.88 -7.54
C THR A 84 -40.55 -44.80 -8.21
N ARG A 85 -39.26 -44.58 -7.94
CA ARG A 85 -38.12 -45.26 -8.53
C ARG A 85 -38.07 -45.21 -10.06
N GLN A 86 -38.62 -44.14 -10.63
CA GLN A 86 -38.49 -43.87 -12.07
C GLN A 86 -37.84 -42.51 -12.31
N LEU A 87 -36.82 -42.50 -13.18
CA LEU A 87 -36.07 -41.33 -13.56
C LEU A 87 -36.62 -40.77 -14.88
N GLY A 88 -37.35 -39.64 -14.82
CA GLY A 88 -37.93 -38.99 -16.01
C GLY A 88 -36.88 -38.24 -16.79
N MET A 89 -36.47 -38.70 -17.96
CA MET A 89 -35.38 -38.17 -18.76
C MET A 89 -35.81 -37.78 -20.17
N ALA A 90 -35.35 -36.62 -20.65
CA ALA A 90 -35.50 -36.24 -22.04
C ALA A 90 -34.69 -37.16 -22.96
N ASN A 91 -35.10 -37.23 -24.23
CA ASN A 91 -34.41 -38.07 -25.22
C ASN A 91 -32.93 -37.68 -25.40
N ILE A 92 -32.62 -36.39 -25.37
CA ILE A 92 -31.26 -35.88 -25.51
C ILE A 92 -30.38 -36.30 -24.33
N HIS A 93 -30.89 -36.28 -23.08
CA HIS A 93 -30.18 -36.73 -21.89
C HIS A 93 -29.87 -38.23 -21.96
N ARG A 94 -30.84 -39.03 -22.40
CA ARG A 94 -30.66 -40.52 -22.55
C ARG A 94 -29.63 -40.84 -23.63
N ARG A 95 -29.62 -40.09 -24.73
CA ARG A 95 -28.60 -40.27 -25.79
C ARG A 95 -27.20 -39.92 -25.28
N TRP A 96 -27.08 -38.83 -24.59
CA TRP A 96 -25.80 -38.42 -24.00
C TRP A 96 -25.30 -39.44 -22.96
N ALA A 97 -26.20 -39.98 -22.11
CA ALA A 97 -25.84 -40.94 -21.06
C ALA A 97 -25.84 -42.40 -21.54
N TYR A 98 -26.10 -42.65 -22.83
CA TYR A 98 -26.19 -44.01 -23.41
C TYR A 98 -27.21 -44.90 -22.71
N LEU A 99 -28.38 -44.36 -22.30
CA LEU A 99 -29.43 -45.03 -21.56
C LEU A 99 -30.62 -45.36 -22.43
N SER A 100 -31.12 -46.62 -22.29
CA SER A 100 -32.33 -47.09 -22.95
C SER A 100 -33.56 -46.93 -22.03
N LEU A 101 -34.74 -46.80 -22.64
CA LEU A 101 -36.00 -46.81 -21.88
C LEU A 101 -36.16 -48.12 -21.10
N ASN A 102 -36.68 -48.01 -19.87
CA ASN A 102 -36.89 -49.10 -18.90
C ASN A 102 -35.59 -49.78 -18.43
N GLN A 103 -34.43 -49.22 -18.76
CA GLN A 103 -33.15 -49.69 -18.23
C GLN A 103 -33.07 -49.36 -16.72
N GLU A 104 -32.57 -50.29 -15.94
CA GLU A 104 -32.26 -50.07 -14.53
C GLU A 104 -30.90 -49.44 -14.41
N VAL A 105 -30.83 -48.36 -13.62
CA VAL A 105 -29.64 -47.53 -13.40
C VAL A 105 -29.45 -47.27 -11.91
N SER A 106 -28.21 -47.19 -11.46
CA SER A 106 -27.86 -46.75 -10.12
C SER A 106 -27.89 -45.23 -10.07
N VAL A 107 -28.61 -44.65 -9.12
CA VAL A 107 -28.71 -43.21 -8.93
C VAL A 107 -28.33 -42.86 -7.49
N ALA A 108 -27.37 -42.01 -7.30
CA ALA A 108 -26.95 -41.53 -5.99
C ALA A 108 -26.99 -40.01 -5.92
N PRO A 109 -27.23 -39.41 -4.75
CA PRO A 109 -27.04 -37.97 -4.54
C PRO A 109 -25.61 -37.55 -4.86
N TYR A 110 -25.45 -36.44 -5.52
CA TYR A 110 -24.14 -35.92 -5.93
C TYR A 110 -23.86 -34.54 -5.35
N ASP A 111 -22.64 -34.36 -4.84
CA ASP A 111 -22.11 -33.06 -4.38
C ASP A 111 -20.78 -32.80 -5.08
N LEU A 112 -20.69 -31.64 -5.71
CA LEU A 112 -19.52 -31.25 -6.47
C LEU A 112 -18.28 -31.05 -5.58
N SER A 113 -18.47 -30.78 -4.28
CA SER A 113 -17.39 -30.61 -3.30
C SER A 113 -16.44 -31.80 -3.17
N PHE A 114 -16.84 -32.98 -3.62
CA PHE A 114 -16.01 -34.19 -3.62
C PHE A 114 -15.04 -34.30 -4.80
N GLU A 115 -15.31 -33.58 -5.91
CA GLU A 115 -14.48 -33.67 -7.13
C GLU A 115 -13.59 -32.43 -7.32
N SER A 116 -14.00 -31.26 -6.85
CA SER A 116 -13.33 -30.03 -7.10
C SER A 116 -13.53 -29.05 -5.93
N GLN A 117 -12.52 -28.23 -5.64
CA GLN A 117 -12.67 -27.08 -4.76
C GLN A 117 -13.49 -25.96 -5.42
N TYR A 118 -13.61 -26.00 -6.76
CA TYR A 118 -14.30 -24.98 -7.56
C TYR A 118 -15.63 -25.53 -8.05
N HIS A 119 -16.70 -24.86 -7.71
CA HIS A 119 -18.06 -25.30 -7.98
C HIS A 119 -18.73 -24.54 -9.11
N TYR A 120 -18.35 -23.29 -9.33
CA TYR A 120 -18.99 -22.38 -10.27
C TYR A 120 -18.21 -22.21 -11.55
N LEU A 121 -18.96 -22.08 -12.68
CA LEU A 121 -18.39 -21.87 -14.01
C LEU A 121 -17.98 -20.41 -14.20
N GLY A 122 -16.72 -20.18 -14.56
CA GLY A 122 -16.21 -18.89 -14.99
C GLY A 122 -16.52 -18.63 -16.46
N ASP A 123 -16.14 -19.59 -17.32
CA ASP A 123 -16.51 -19.58 -18.72
C ASP A 123 -16.84 -20.99 -19.22
N ILE A 124 -17.68 -21.05 -20.26
CA ILE A 124 -18.12 -22.30 -20.89
C ILE A 124 -18.15 -22.14 -22.41
N GLU A 125 -17.60 -23.12 -23.14
CA GLU A 125 -17.66 -23.15 -24.58
C GLU A 125 -18.80 -24.09 -25.00
N LEU A 126 -19.75 -23.56 -25.78
CA LEU A 126 -20.96 -24.23 -26.25
C LEU A 126 -20.95 -24.34 -27.77
N GLU A 127 -21.09 -25.56 -28.28
CA GLU A 127 -21.29 -25.80 -29.69
C GLU A 127 -22.79 -25.90 -30.00
N VAL A 128 -23.28 -25.07 -30.93
CA VAL A 128 -24.68 -24.97 -31.23
C VAL A 128 -25.01 -25.39 -32.66
N GLY A 129 -26.10 -26.08 -32.80
CA GLY A 129 -26.65 -26.51 -34.10
C GLY A 129 -28.17 -26.68 -34.08
N TYR A 130 -28.79 -26.87 -35.23
CA TYR A 130 -30.23 -27.18 -35.25
C TYR A 130 -30.51 -28.59 -34.73
N LEU A 131 -31.58 -28.74 -33.91
CA LEU A 131 -32.00 -30.04 -33.39
C LEU A 131 -32.56 -30.94 -34.50
N GLN A 132 -33.23 -30.38 -35.50
CA GLN A 132 -33.74 -31.05 -36.68
C GLN A 132 -33.16 -30.41 -37.94
N LYS A 133 -32.96 -31.20 -39.02
CA LYS A 133 -32.59 -30.65 -40.33
C LYS A 133 -33.78 -29.86 -40.87
N ILE A 134 -33.83 -28.60 -40.60
CA ILE A 134 -34.83 -27.67 -41.14
C ILE A 134 -34.19 -26.99 -42.38
N GLN A 135 -35.01 -26.87 -43.43
CA GLN A 135 -34.65 -26.10 -44.62
C GLN A 135 -34.39 -24.65 -44.23
N ASP A 136 -33.22 -24.17 -44.56
CA ASP A 136 -32.71 -22.78 -44.57
C ASP A 136 -33.54 -21.72 -43.82
N TYR A 137 -33.33 -21.61 -42.50
CA TYR A 137 -33.59 -20.36 -41.82
C TYR A 137 -32.43 -19.39 -42.19
N ASN A 138 -32.77 -18.30 -42.80
CA ASN A 138 -31.81 -17.26 -43.18
C ASN A 138 -31.62 -16.25 -42.03
N GLU A 139 -32.01 -16.60 -40.81
CA GLU A 139 -31.89 -15.75 -39.63
C GLU A 139 -30.48 -15.80 -39.02
N GLN A 140 -29.98 -14.64 -38.67
CA GLN A 140 -28.74 -14.51 -37.93
C GLN A 140 -29.05 -14.52 -36.44
N PHE A 141 -28.31 -15.32 -35.67
CA PHE A 141 -28.53 -15.47 -34.22
C PHE A 141 -27.50 -14.59 -33.48
N ASN A 142 -28.03 -13.64 -32.71
CA ASN A 142 -27.20 -12.79 -31.88
C ASN A 142 -26.64 -13.57 -30.67
N THR A 143 -25.33 -13.75 -30.60
CA THR A 143 -24.66 -14.54 -29.56
C THR A 143 -24.78 -13.93 -28.18
N ASP A 144 -24.88 -12.61 -28.05
CA ASP A 144 -25.01 -11.91 -26.76
C ASP A 144 -26.40 -12.14 -26.17
N GLU A 145 -27.45 -12.06 -27.01
CA GLU A 145 -28.82 -12.36 -26.61
C GLU A 145 -29.00 -13.84 -26.25
N MET A 146 -28.42 -14.73 -27.08
CA MET A 146 -28.40 -16.18 -26.78
C MET A 146 -27.78 -16.46 -25.42
N SER A 147 -26.66 -15.82 -25.09
CA SER A 147 -25.96 -16.00 -23.81
C SER A 147 -26.82 -15.55 -22.63
N ASN A 148 -27.48 -14.40 -22.74
CA ASN A 148 -28.37 -13.89 -21.71
C ASN A 148 -29.55 -14.84 -21.45
N ILE A 149 -30.24 -15.28 -22.51
CA ILE A 149 -31.36 -16.19 -22.40
C ILE A 149 -30.92 -17.56 -21.87
N PHE A 150 -29.75 -18.07 -22.30
CA PHE A 150 -29.20 -19.33 -21.81
C PHE A 150 -28.90 -19.28 -20.31
N CYS A 151 -28.21 -18.21 -19.84
CA CYS A 151 -27.93 -18.04 -18.43
C CYS A 151 -29.19 -17.90 -17.58
N GLN A 152 -30.22 -17.24 -18.08
CA GLN A 152 -31.50 -17.14 -17.37
C GLN A 152 -32.24 -18.46 -17.29
N SER A 153 -32.25 -19.22 -18.39
CA SER A 153 -33.03 -20.48 -18.48
C SER A 153 -32.41 -21.63 -17.68
N PHE A 154 -31.07 -21.64 -17.55
CA PHE A 154 -30.35 -22.76 -16.98
C PHE A 154 -29.50 -22.41 -15.75
N SER A 155 -29.78 -21.26 -15.10
CA SER A 155 -29.12 -20.87 -13.85
C SER A 155 -29.21 -21.97 -12.79
N ASP A 156 -28.13 -22.11 -11.98
CA ASP A 156 -28.03 -23.07 -10.87
C ASP A 156 -28.06 -24.56 -11.27
N GLN A 157 -27.94 -24.85 -12.54
CA GLN A 157 -27.82 -26.23 -13.02
C GLN A 157 -26.36 -26.63 -13.19
N ILE A 158 -26.10 -27.95 -12.99
CA ILE A 158 -24.79 -28.52 -13.19
C ILE A 158 -24.61 -28.96 -14.66
N PHE A 159 -23.44 -28.66 -15.19
CA PHE A 159 -23.04 -28.99 -16.54
C PHE A 159 -21.78 -29.85 -16.55
N SER A 160 -21.70 -30.78 -17.50
CA SER A 160 -20.55 -31.67 -17.70
C SER A 160 -20.02 -31.53 -19.13
N ILE A 161 -18.71 -31.71 -19.32
CA ILE A 161 -18.11 -31.72 -20.67
C ILE A 161 -18.77 -32.83 -21.51
N GLY A 162 -19.11 -32.54 -22.77
CA GLY A 162 -19.81 -33.46 -23.70
C GLY A 162 -21.31 -33.56 -23.46
N GLN A 163 -21.86 -32.92 -22.42
CA GLN A 163 -23.30 -32.91 -22.18
C GLN A 163 -24.05 -32.27 -23.33
N GLN A 164 -25.19 -32.87 -23.70
CA GLN A 164 -26.09 -32.39 -24.73
C GLN A 164 -27.42 -31.94 -24.13
N LEU A 165 -27.92 -30.79 -24.55
CA LEU A 165 -29.19 -30.24 -24.12
C LEU A 165 -29.93 -29.57 -25.28
N VAL A 166 -31.22 -29.30 -25.08
CA VAL A 166 -32.03 -28.52 -26.01
C VAL A 166 -32.17 -27.12 -25.45
N PHE A 167 -31.91 -26.14 -26.27
CA PHE A 167 -32.06 -24.73 -25.93
C PHE A 167 -33.11 -24.09 -26.85
N ASP A 168 -34.19 -23.59 -26.25
CA ASP A 168 -35.21 -22.85 -26.98
C ASP A 168 -34.78 -21.39 -27.09
N PHE A 169 -34.58 -20.90 -28.29
CA PHE A 169 -34.29 -19.50 -28.58
C PHE A 169 -35.36 -18.96 -29.52
N HIS A 170 -36.23 -18.10 -28.98
CA HIS A 170 -37.38 -17.52 -29.70
C HIS A 170 -38.27 -18.56 -30.40
N GLY A 171 -38.53 -19.69 -29.79
CA GLY A 171 -39.34 -20.80 -30.36
C GLY A 171 -38.57 -21.70 -31.31
N ILE A 172 -37.26 -21.49 -31.50
CA ILE A 172 -36.41 -22.36 -32.28
C ILE A 172 -35.60 -23.28 -31.37
N ASN A 173 -35.84 -24.58 -31.46
CA ASN A 173 -35.10 -25.53 -30.65
C ASN A 173 -33.71 -25.80 -31.22
N LEU A 174 -32.69 -25.41 -30.49
CA LEU A 174 -31.28 -25.60 -30.81
C LEU A 174 -30.70 -26.76 -30.00
N ALA A 175 -29.86 -27.58 -30.64
CA ALA A 175 -29.06 -28.59 -29.94
C ALA A 175 -27.74 -27.94 -29.50
N VAL A 176 -27.47 -27.99 -28.22
CA VAL A 176 -26.25 -27.43 -27.61
C VAL A 176 -25.43 -28.57 -27.02
N THR A 177 -24.11 -28.54 -27.30
CA THR A 177 -23.14 -29.49 -26.73
C THR A 177 -22.05 -28.71 -26.01
N ILE A 178 -21.69 -29.10 -24.79
CA ILE A 178 -20.66 -28.48 -23.99
C ILE A 178 -19.30 -29.00 -24.43
N ARG A 179 -18.41 -28.10 -24.86
CA ARG A 179 -17.07 -28.44 -25.36
C ARG A 179 -15.99 -28.27 -24.30
N GLN A 180 -16.02 -27.14 -23.57
CA GLN A 180 -15.03 -26.84 -22.55
C GLN A 180 -15.69 -26.15 -21.37
N ILE A 181 -15.14 -26.37 -20.18
CA ILE A 181 -15.56 -25.79 -18.93
C ILE A 181 -14.33 -25.26 -18.20
N ASN A 182 -14.39 -24.01 -17.76
CA ASN A 182 -13.39 -23.41 -16.88
C ASN A 182 -14.08 -22.87 -15.63
N HIS A 183 -13.50 -23.16 -14.46
CA HIS A 183 -14.05 -22.74 -13.17
C HIS A 183 -13.60 -21.32 -12.78
N VAL A 184 -14.39 -20.70 -11.93
CA VAL A 184 -13.96 -19.51 -11.17
C VAL A 184 -12.94 -19.95 -10.14
N ILE A 185 -11.74 -19.37 -10.16
CA ILE A 185 -10.66 -19.64 -9.21
C ILE A 185 -10.77 -18.68 -8.03
N ASP A 186 -10.56 -19.18 -6.81
CA ASP A 186 -10.48 -18.34 -5.61
C ASP A 186 -9.16 -17.56 -5.59
N PHE A 187 -9.23 -16.25 -5.29
CA PHE A 187 -8.09 -15.34 -5.29
C PHE A 187 -7.03 -15.66 -4.23
N SER A 188 -7.37 -16.45 -3.20
CA SER A 188 -6.40 -16.85 -2.18
C SER A 188 -5.29 -17.75 -2.74
N GLU A 189 -5.53 -18.45 -3.85
CA GLU A 189 -4.55 -19.33 -4.50
C GLU A 189 -3.75 -18.64 -5.62
N LEU A 190 -4.16 -17.46 -6.07
CA LEU A 190 -3.41 -16.64 -7.03
C LEU A 190 -2.07 -16.10 -6.48
N GLN A 191 -1.80 -16.27 -5.20
CA GLN A 191 -0.49 -15.98 -4.60
C GLN A 191 0.61 -16.97 -5.03
N SER A 192 0.24 -18.14 -5.57
CA SER A 192 1.19 -19.06 -6.21
C SER A 192 1.15 -18.85 -7.73
N PHE A 193 2.13 -18.18 -8.25
CA PHE A 193 2.25 -17.63 -9.62
C PHE A 193 2.25 -18.62 -10.79
N ASP A 194 1.95 -19.90 -10.59
CA ASP A 194 2.07 -20.98 -11.62
C ASP A 194 0.82 -21.86 -11.72
N ILE A 195 -0.38 -21.25 -11.86
CA ILE A 195 -1.55 -22.04 -12.21
C ILE A 195 -1.60 -22.20 -13.73
N SER A 196 -1.18 -23.36 -14.22
CA SER A 196 -1.27 -23.72 -15.64
C SER A 196 -2.72 -23.74 -16.12
N GLN A 197 -2.96 -23.52 -17.41
CA GLN A 197 -4.30 -23.65 -18.03
C GLN A 197 -4.96 -24.99 -17.77
N GLU A 198 -4.16 -26.06 -17.57
CA GLU A 198 -4.64 -27.41 -17.26
C GLU A 198 -5.31 -27.52 -15.89
N GLN A 199 -4.93 -26.69 -14.91
CA GLN A 199 -5.54 -26.67 -13.58
C GLN A 199 -6.90 -25.93 -13.54
N ARG A 200 -7.21 -25.13 -14.56
CA ARG A 200 -8.49 -24.41 -14.70
C ARG A 200 -9.57 -25.25 -15.39
N ALA A 201 -9.14 -26.23 -16.19
CA ALA A 201 -10.06 -27.11 -16.91
C ALA A 201 -10.76 -28.03 -15.93
N GLY A 202 -12.08 -27.86 -15.79
CA GLY A 202 -12.94 -28.73 -14.99
C GLY A 202 -13.70 -29.70 -15.86
N THR A 203 -14.12 -30.81 -15.27
CA THR A 203 -15.00 -31.77 -15.93
C THR A 203 -16.48 -31.39 -15.78
N ARG A 204 -16.85 -30.69 -14.71
CA ARG A 204 -18.20 -30.27 -14.31
C ARG A 204 -18.22 -28.99 -13.55
N GLY A 205 -19.34 -28.25 -13.59
CA GLY A 205 -19.53 -27.05 -12.81
C GLY A 205 -20.96 -26.50 -12.87
N ILE A 206 -21.30 -25.60 -11.95
CA ILE A 206 -22.62 -24.99 -11.83
C ILE A 206 -22.65 -23.69 -12.64
N LEU A 207 -23.64 -23.57 -13.52
CA LEU A 207 -23.84 -22.34 -14.31
C LEU A 207 -24.41 -21.23 -13.42
N THR A 208 -23.84 -20.06 -13.54
CA THR A 208 -24.35 -18.84 -12.90
C THR A 208 -24.78 -17.81 -13.94
N ARG A 209 -25.53 -16.81 -13.53
CA ARG A 209 -25.89 -15.69 -14.42
C ARG A 209 -24.68 -14.89 -14.93
N GLN A 210 -23.53 -15.05 -14.28
CA GLN A 210 -22.29 -14.34 -14.57
C GLN A 210 -21.30 -15.18 -15.40
N THR A 211 -21.64 -16.44 -15.70
CA THR A 211 -20.81 -17.31 -16.52
C THR A 211 -20.68 -16.78 -17.93
N SER A 212 -19.45 -16.61 -18.43
CA SER A 212 -19.18 -16.24 -19.82
C SER A 212 -19.47 -17.41 -20.74
N ILE A 213 -20.25 -17.19 -21.82
CA ILE A 213 -20.58 -18.21 -22.79
C ILE A 213 -19.91 -17.91 -24.13
N HIS A 214 -19.14 -18.87 -24.61
CA HIS A 214 -18.52 -18.82 -25.93
C HIS A 214 -19.28 -19.76 -26.88
N TRP A 215 -19.92 -19.18 -27.90
CA TRP A 215 -20.68 -19.93 -28.89
C TRP A 215 -19.81 -20.34 -30.06
N THR A 216 -19.78 -21.62 -30.37
CA THR A 216 -19.13 -22.17 -31.55
C THR A 216 -20.18 -22.86 -32.40
N LYS A 217 -20.01 -22.80 -33.72
CA LYS A 217 -20.93 -23.42 -34.64
C LYS A 217 -20.61 -24.91 -34.79
N ALA A 218 -21.63 -25.80 -34.75
CA ALA A 218 -21.46 -27.21 -35.02
C ALA A 218 -21.02 -27.44 -36.47
N ALA A 219 -20.05 -28.32 -36.68
CA ALA A 219 -19.44 -28.59 -37.99
C ALA A 219 -20.44 -28.90 -39.11
N ASN A 220 -21.56 -29.50 -38.78
CA ASN A 220 -22.61 -29.96 -39.73
C ASN A 220 -23.86 -29.05 -39.71
N SER A 221 -23.83 -27.89 -39.13
CA SER A 221 -24.96 -26.97 -39.01
C SER A 221 -24.85 -25.81 -39.97
N SER A 222 -25.97 -25.36 -40.56
CA SER A 222 -26.08 -24.15 -41.40
C SER A 222 -26.30 -22.89 -40.61
N ILE A 223 -26.31 -22.94 -39.26
CA ILE A 223 -26.59 -21.83 -38.37
C ILE A 223 -25.60 -20.67 -38.62
N LYS A 224 -26.11 -19.42 -38.70
CA LYS A 224 -25.31 -18.20 -38.81
C LYS A 224 -25.34 -17.51 -37.51
N LEU A 225 -24.16 -17.39 -36.84
CA LEU A 225 -23.98 -16.65 -35.60
C LEU A 225 -23.50 -15.25 -35.94
N GLU A 226 -24.20 -14.23 -35.44
CA GLU A 226 -23.83 -12.84 -35.53
C GLU A 226 -23.41 -12.38 -34.12
N GLY A 227 -22.22 -11.84 -34.04
CA GLY A 227 -21.61 -11.39 -32.78
C GLY A 227 -20.11 -11.52 -32.92
N SER A 228 -19.41 -10.82 -32.08
CA SER A 228 -17.94 -10.89 -32.05
C SER A 228 -17.53 -12.33 -31.72
N LEU A 229 -16.77 -12.98 -32.60
CA LEU A 229 -16.05 -14.23 -32.33
C LEU A 229 -15.07 -14.11 -31.14
N LYS A 230 -14.85 -12.86 -30.73
CA LYS A 230 -14.35 -12.45 -29.41
C LYS A 230 -15.51 -11.77 -28.71
N SER A 231 -16.41 -12.54 -28.09
CA SER A 231 -17.43 -12.03 -27.20
C SER A 231 -16.79 -11.00 -26.29
N LYS A 232 -17.32 -9.77 -26.33
CA LYS A 232 -17.18 -8.87 -25.19
C LYS A 232 -17.68 -9.70 -24.02
N THR A 233 -16.78 -10.11 -23.16
CA THR A 233 -17.07 -10.80 -21.90
C THR A 233 -18.08 -9.97 -21.12
N SER A 234 -19.38 -10.17 -21.41
CA SER A 234 -20.43 -9.61 -20.59
C SER A 234 -20.53 -10.54 -19.39
N HIS A 235 -20.16 -10.00 -18.23
CA HIS A 235 -20.44 -10.53 -16.90
C HIS A 235 -19.48 -11.54 -16.25
N ALA A 236 -18.35 -11.92 -16.82
CA ALA A 236 -17.26 -12.36 -15.97
C ALA A 236 -16.67 -11.12 -15.29
N ILE A 237 -16.96 -10.92 -14.02
CA ILE A 237 -16.49 -9.76 -13.23
C ILE A 237 -14.95 -9.72 -13.21
N ILE A 238 -14.27 -10.80 -13.57
CA ILE A 238 -12.81 -10.87 -13.65
C ILE A 238 -12.38 -11.64 -14.89
N GLN A 239 -11.49 -11.07 -15.66
CA GLN A 239 -10.87 -11.74 -16.82
C GLN A 239 -9.99 -12.91 -16.34
N PRO A 240 -10.17 -14.16 -16.85
CA PRO A 240 -9.47 -15.34 -16.34
C PRO A 240 -7.94 -15.37 -16.54
N ASN A 241 -7.40 -14.51 -17.41
CA ASN A 241 -5.96 -14.44 -17.73
C ASN A 241 -5.27 -13.19 -17.13
N PHE A 242 -5.68 -12.81 -15.93
CA PHE A 242 -5.27 -11.59 -15.32
C PHE A 242 -3.88 -11.70 -14.67
N LYS A 243 -2.86 -11.05 -15.26
CA LYS A 243 -1.55 -10.81 -14.62
C LYS A 243 -1.42 -9.32 -14.35
N PHE A 244 -1.19 -8.95 -13.08
CA PHE A 244 -1.02 -7.55 -12.67
C PHE A 244 0.16 -6.87 -13.37
N GLU A 245 1.22 -7.61 -13.68
CA GLU A 245 2.36 -7.11 -14.46
C GLU A 245 1.94 -6.62 -15.84
N ASN A 246 0.99 -7.30 -16.52
CA ASN A 246 0.49 -6.89 -17.84
C ASN A 246 -0.31 -5.58 -17.80
N MET A 247 -0.72 -5.15 -16.61
CA MET A 247 -1.43 -3.89 -16.39
C MET A 247 -0.52 -2.73 -16.01
N GLY A 248 0.78 -2.98 -15.90
CA GLY A 248 1.74 -1.97 -15.49
C GLY A 248 1.73 -1.69 -13.98
N ILE A 249 1.25 -2.64 -13.18
CA ILE A 249 1.28 -2.57 -11.71
C ILE A 249 2.29 -3.60 -11.22
N GLY A 250 3.26 -3.17 -10.41
CA GLY A 250 4.25 -4.02 -9.78
C GLY A 250 4.35 -3.72 -8.29
N GLY A 251 4.62 -4.77 -7.49
CA GLY A 251 4.87 -4.66 -6.05
C GLY A 251 3.65 -4.41 -5.18
N LEU A 252 2.43 -4.68 -5.65
CA LEU A 252 1.18 -4.42 -4.94
C LEU A 252 0.24 -5.63 -4.97
N ASP A 253 0.78 -6.83 -5.12
CA ASP A 253 -0.02 -8.06 -5.26
C ASP A 253 -0.83 -8.36 -4.00
N SER A 254 -0.26 -8.13 -2.80
CA SER A 254 -0.92 -8.31 -1.50
C SER A 254 -2.06 -7.31 -1.29
N GLU A 255 -1.83 -6.04 -1.62
CA GLU A 255 -2.79 -4.93 -1.47
C GLU A 255 -3.97 -5.13 -2.41
N ILE A 256 -3.69 -5.45 -3.67
CA ILE A 256 -4.73 -5.72 -4.66
C ILE A 256 -5.53 -6.97 -4.26
N GLY A 257 -4.87 -8.06 -3.83
CA GLY A 257 -5.54 -9.24 -3.30
C GLY A 257 -6.46 -8.93 -2.11
N ALA A 258 -6.03 -8.02 -1.22
CA ALA A 258 -6.84 -7.57 -0.10
C ALA A 258 -8.05 -6.71 -0.55
N ILE A 259 -7.88 -5.83 -1.54
CA ILE A 259 -8.98 -5.06 -2.15
C ILE A 259 -10.02 -6.02 -2.74
N PHE A 260 -9.56 -7.00 -3.52
CA PHE A 260 -10.47 -7.99 -4.13
C PHE A 260 -11.29 -8.74 -3.09
N ARG A 261 -10.64 -9.31 -2.09
CA ARG A 261 -11.32 -10.05 -1.03
C ARG A 261 -12.30 -9.19 -0.24
N ARG A 262 -11.96 -7.93 0.07
CA ARG A 262 -12.78 -7.06 0.92
C ARG A 262 -13.88 -6.33 0.17
N ALA A 263 -13.58 -5.83 -1.03
CA ALA A 263 -14.49 -4.95 -1.76
C ALA A 263 -15.29 -5.66 -2.87
N PHE A 264 -14.75 -6.74 -3.46
CA PHE A 264 -15.35 -7.33 -4.66
C PHE A 264 -15.87 -8.74 -4.46
N ALA A 265 -15.45 -9.46 -3.43
CA ALA A 265 -15.92 -10.82 -3.19
C ALA A 265 -17.46 -10.90 -3.15
N SER A 266 -18.13 -9.96 -2.49
CA SER A 266 -19.60 -9.92 -2.43
C SER A 266 -20.27 -9.77 -3.81
N ARG A 267 -19.57 -9.13 -4.78
CA ARG A 267 -20.10 -8.90 -6.14
C ARG A 267 -19.83 -10.03 -7.11
N ILE A 268 -18.89 -10.93 -6.77
CA ILE A 268 -18.53 -12.11 -7.57
C ILE A 268 -19.51 -13.25 -7.32
N PHE A 269 -20.00 -13.35 -6.08
CA PHE A 269 -20.95 -14.39 -5.71
C PHE A 269 -22.37 -14.09 -6.20
N PRO A 270 -23.19 -15.10 -6.52
CA PRO A 270 -24.59 -14.90 -6.87
C PRO A 270 -25.33 -14.10 -5.79
N PRO A 271 -26.23 -13.17 -6.18
CA PRO A 271 -26.97 -12.33 -5.24
C PRO A 271 -27.68 -13.12 -4.14
N ASP A 272 -28.29 -14.25 -4.49
CA ASP A 272 -28.99 -15.14 -3.55
C ASP A 272 -28.08 -15.71 -2.45
N LEU A 273 -26.79 -15.88 -2.75
CA LEU A 273 -25.80 -16.34 -1.76
C LEU A 273 -25.37 -15.18 -0.86
N ALA A 274 -25.13 -14.03 -1.43
CA ALA A 274 -24.76 -12.83 -0.67
C ALA A 274 -25.87 -12.45 0.33
N GLU A 275 -27.13 -12.53 -0.11
CA GLU A 275 -28.31 -12.29 0.73
C GLU A 275 -28.43 -13.31 1.88
N LYS A 276 -28.20 -14.60 1.60
CA LYS A 276 -28.20 -15.66 2.63
C LYS A 276 -27.13 -15.49 3.69
N PHE A 277 -25.97 -14.92 3.33
CA PHE A 277 -24.90 -14.59 4.27
C PHE A 277 -25.11 -13.23 4.95
N GLY A 278 -26.10 -12.42 4.53
CA GLY A 278 -26.32 -11.07 5.01
C GLY A 278 -25.17 -10.11 4.69
N ILE A 279 -24.44 -10.36 3.58
CA ILE A 279 -23.31 -9.54 3.16
C ILE A 279 -23.79 -8.45 2.23
N GLU A 280 -23.66 -7.19 2.67
CA GLU A 280 -23.91 -6.02 1.82
C GLU A 280 -22.72 -5.77 0.85
N HIS A 281 -23.05 -5.22 -0.33
CA HIS A 281 -22.02 -4.84 -1.30
C HIS A 281 -21.25 -3.61 -0.83
N VAL A 282 -19.95 -3.70 -0.81
CA VAL A 282 -19.06 -2.56 -0.55
C VAL A 282 -19.27 -1.49 -1.63
N ARG A 283 -19.58 -0.27 -1.21
CA ARG A 283 -19.87 0.86 -2.10
C ARG A 283 -18.68 1.78 -2.31
N GLY A 284 -17.73 1.78 -1.39
CA GLY A 284 -16.59 2.68 -1.45
C GLY A 284 -15.29 2.08 -0.95
N VAL A 285 -14.24 2.37 -1.73
CA VAL A 285 -12.85 2.05 -1.42
C VAL A 285 -12.06 3.33 -1.36
N LEU A 286 -11.23 3.52 -0.36
CA LEU A 286 -10.31 4.64 -0.23
C LEU A 286 -8.87 4.14 -0.33
N LEU A 287 -8.16 4.59 -1.37
CA LEU A 287 -6.73 4.36 -1.55
C LEU A 287 -5.95 5.55 -0.99
N HIS A 288 -5.06 5.34 -0.04
CA HIS A 288 -4.27 6.42 0.55
C HIS A 288 -2.79 6.04 0.64
N GLY A 289 -1.91 7.03 0.73
CA GLY A 289 -0.47 6.83 0.84
C GLY A 289 0.36 7.89 0.13
N PRO A 290 1.70 7.74 0.06
CA PRO A 290 2.59 8.72 -0.54
C PRO A 290 2.26 9.01 -2.01
N PRO A 291 2.59 10.19 -2.54
CA PRO A 291 2.42 10.50 -3.95
C PRO A 291 3.32 9.61 -4.84
N GLY A 292 2.90 9.34 -6.07
CA GLY A 292 3.70 8.57 -7.01
C GLY A 292 3.69 7.05 -6.83
N THR A 293 2.94 6.49 -5.85
CA THR A 293 2.86 5.04 -5.57
C THR A 293 1.88 4.28 -6.47
N GLY A 294 1.24 4.94 -7.43
CA GLY A 294 0.38 4.28 -8.43
C GLY A 294 -1.10 4.19 -8.07
N LYS A 295 -1.61 4.91 -7.05
CA LYS A 295 -3.02 4.89 -6.63
C LYS A 295 -4.00 5.10 -7.78
N THR A 296 -3.78 6.12 -8.60
CA THR A 296 -4.61 6.44 -9.78
C THR A 296 -4.55 5.33 -10.84
N LEU A 297 -3.38 4.70 -11.00
CA LEU A 297 -3.21 3.57 -11.90
C LEU A 297 -4.04 2.37 -11.44
N ILE A 298 -3.94 2.01 -10.15
CA ILE A 298 -4.72 0.92 -9.53
C ILE A 298 -6.22 1.17 -9.73
N ALA A 299 -6.71 2.36 -9.38
CA ALA A 299 -8.13 2.71 -9.49
C ALA A 299 -8.67 2.53 -10.94
N ARG A 300 -7.91 2.97 -11.94
CA ARG A 300 -8.26 2.78 -13.36
C ARG A 300 -8.26 1.31 -13.77
N GLN A 301 -7.30 0.54 -13.29
CA GLN A 301 -7.19 -0.87 -13.63
C GLN A 301 -8.29 -1.70 -12.95
N ILE A 302 -8.68 -1.37 -11.72
CA ILE A 302 -9.84 -1.97 -11.05
C ILE A 302 -11.09 -1.82 -11.94
N GLY A 303 -11.31 -0.65 -12.53
CA GLY A 303 -12.42 -0.42 -13.43
C GLY A 303 -12.45 -1.37 -14.64
N LYS A 304 -11.29 -1.60 -15.24
CA LYS A 304 -11.16 -2.52 -16.38
C LYS A 304 -11.33 -3.98 -15.95
N MET A 305 -10.82 -4.34 -14.79
CA MET A 305 -10.89 -5.70 -14.25
C MET A 305 -12.32 -6.15 -13.95
N LEU A 306 -13.12 -5.25 -13.38
CA LEU A 306 -14.50 -5.54 -12.99
C LEU A 306 -15.47 -5.55 -14.18
N ASN A 307 -14.97 -5.48 -15.41
CA ASN A 307 -15.82 -5.33 -16.60
C ASN A 307 -16.95 -4.30 -16.41
N ALA A 308 -16.65 -3.28 -15.61
CA ALA A 308 -17.57 -2.19 -15.32
C ALA A 308 -17.70 -1.29 -16.55
N ARG A 309 -18.72 -0.45 -16.56
CA ARG A 309 -18.81 0.64 -17.53
C ARG A 309 -17.58 1.53 -17.43
N GLU A 310 -17.29 2.29 -18.48
CA GLU A 310 -16.13 3.19 -18.47
C GLU A 310 -16.14 4.06 -17.20
N PRO A 311 -15.06 3.99 -16.36
CA PRO A 311 -15.03 4.69 -15.11
C PRO A 311 -15.08 6.21 -15.30
N LYS A 312 -15.94 6.90 -14.54
CA LYS A 312 -15.94 8.35 -14.48
C LYS A 312 -14.81 8.81 -13.55
N ILE A 313 -13.80 9.45 -14.11
CA ILE A 313 -12.65 9.97 -13.36
C ILE A 313 -12.86 11.45 -13.11
N VAL A 314 -12.75 11.85 -11.86
CA VAL A 314 -12.98 13.22 -11.42
C VAL A 314 -11.84 13.66 -10.54
N ASN A 315 -11.18 14.77 -10.90
CA ASN A 315 -10.17 15.41 -10.06
C ASN A 315 -10.88 16.31 -9.03
N GLY A 316 -10.48 16.21 -7.76
CA GLY A 316 -11.09 16.98 -6.69
C GLY A 316 -11.26 18.48 -7.01
N PRO A 317 -10.19 19.20 -7.38
CA PRO A 317 -10.28 20.63 -7.70
C PRO A 317 -11.26 20.98 -8.82
N GLU A 318 -11.54 20.10 -9.76
CA GLU A 318 -12.45 20.34 -10.90
C GLU A 318 -13.92 20.41 -10.48
N ILE A 319 -14.28 19.80 -9.36
CA ILE A 319 -15.65 19.86 -8.82
C ILE A 319 -15.93 21.21 -8.19
N LEU A 320 -14.91 21.83 -7.57
CA LEU A 320 -15.04 23.09 -6.86
C LEU A 320 -15.24 24.24 -7.86
N ASN A 321 -16.42 24.81 -7.87
CA ASN A 321 -16.73 25.96 -8.70
C ASN A 321 -16.96 27.20 -7.83
N LYS A 322 -16.65 28.39 -8.34
CA LYS A 322 -16.86 29.66 -7.62
C LYS A 322 -18.35 30.00 -7.37
N TYR A 323 -19.26 29.35 -8.11
CA TYR A 323 -20.69 29.61 -8.01
C TYR A 323 -21.36 28.64 -7.03
N VAL A 324 -22.08 29.16 -6.07
CA VAL A 324 -22.83 28.39 -5.07
C VAL A 324 -23.86 27.47 -5.77
N GLY A 325 -23.88 26.20 -5.38
CA GLY A 325 -24.80 25.19 -5.90
C GLY A 325 -24.32 24.43 -7.16
N GLN A 326 -23.37 24.97 -7.92
CA GLN A 326 -22.88 24.28 -9.13
C GLN A 326 -21.98 23.07 -8.79
N SER A 327 -21.23 23.15 -7.73
CA SER A 327 -20.43 22.04 -7.21
C SER A 327 -21.29 20.86 -6.78
N GLU A 328 -22.41 21.14 -6.13
CA GLU A 328 -23.40 20.12 -5.72
C GLU A 328 -24.12 19.49 -6.93
N GLU A 329 -24.42 20.30 -7.94
CA GLU A 329 -25.02 19.81 -9.19
C GLU A 329 -24.06 18.89 -9.95
N ASN A 330 -22.77 19.21 -9.95
CA ASN A 330 -21.76 18.37 -10.55
C ASN A 330 -21.69 16.99 -9.88
N ILE A 331 -21.74 16.95 -8.52
CA ILE A 331 -21.83 15.68 -7.79
C ILE A 331 -23.10 14.91 -8.20
N ARG A 332 -24.26 15.55 -8.24
CA ARG A 332 -25.52 14.88 -8.63
C ARG A 332 -25.45 14.27 -10.03
N LYS A 333 -24.85 14.97 -11.00
CA LYS A 333 -24.67 14.50 -12.38
C LYS A 333 -23.81 13.24 -12.48
N LEU A 334 -22.80 13.07 -11.59
CA LEU A 334 -21.96 11.88 -11.59
C LEU A 334 -22.74 10.60 -11.31
N PHE A 335 -23.75 10.69 -10.43
CA PHE A 335 -24.58 9.55 -10.01
C PHE A 335 -25.82 9.33 -10.90
N ALA A 336 -26.22 10.34 -11.68
CA ALA A 336 -27.49 10.31 -12.42
C ALA A 336 -27.64 9.12 -13.38
N ASP A 337 -26.57 8.72 -14.07
CA ASP A 337 -26.63 7.60 -15.02
C ASP A 337 -26.84 6.26 -14.32
N ALA A 338 -26.15 6.07 -13.19
CA ALA A 338 -26.27 4.86 -12.37
C ALA A 338 -27.66 4.76 -11.74
N GLU A 339 -28.20 5.90 -11.21
CA GLU A 339 -29.55 5.96 -10.65
C GLU A 339 -30.62 5.66 -11.71
N LYS A 340 -30.45 6.18 -12.92
CA LYS A 340 -31.37 5.93 -14.02
C LYS A 340 -31.37 4.47 -14.43
N GLU A 341 -30.19 3.88 -14.62
CA GLU A 341 -30.07 2.48 -15.00
C GLU A 341 -30.60 1.54 -13.93
N TYR A 342 -30.33 1.84 -12.63
CA TYR A 342 -30.85 1.06 -11.52
C TYR A 342 -32.39 1.10 -11.44
N LYS A 343 -33.02 2.25 -11.72
CA LYS A 343 -34.49 2.36 -11.80
C LYS A 343 -35.07 1.57 -12.96
N GLU A 344 -34.34 1.43 -14.07
CA GLU A 344 -34.81 0.71 -15.25
C GLU A 344 -34.61 -0.80 -15.14
N LYS A 345 -33.48 -1.26 -14.55
CA LYS A 345 -33.03 -2.67 -14.56
C LYS A 345 -32.93 -3.33 -13.18
N GLY A 346 -33.04 -2.56 -12.10
CA GLY A 346 -32.83 -3.08 -10.74
C GLY A 346 -31.44 -3.66 -10.56
N ASP A 347 -31.36 -4.84 -9.94
CA ASP A 347 -30.10 -5.55 -9.66
C ASP A 347 -29.39 -6.10 -10.91
N ASP A 348 -30.05 -6.16 -12.07
CA ASP A 348 -29.43 -6.51 -13.36
C ASP A 348 -28.71 -5.32 -14.02
N SER A 349 -28.60 -4.16 -13.34
CA SER A 349 -27.89 -2.99 -13.82
C SER A 349 -26.37 -3.20 -13.84
N GLY A 350 -25.71 -2.62 -14.85
CA GLY A 350 -24.23 -2.67 -14.94
C GLY A 350 -23.55 -1.89 -13.83
N LEU A 351 -22.35 -2.31 -13.42
CA LEU A 351 -21.57 -1.62 -12.40
C LEU A 351 -21.01 -0.29 -12.94
N HIS A 352 -21.32 0.80 -12.25
CA HIS A 352 -20.79 2.14 -12.47
C HIS A 352 -19.67 2.44 -11.48
N ILE A 353 -18.50 2.84 -11.96
CA ILE A 353 -17.36 3.21 -11.13
C ILE A 353 -17.12 4.72 -11.22
N ILE A 354 -17.06 5.37 -10.06
CA ILE A 354 -16.70 6.78 -9.92
C ILE A 354 -15.38 6.86 -9.18
N ILE A 355 -14.36 7.42 -9.83
CA ILE A 355 -13.01 7.57 -9.29
C ILE A 355 -12.81 9.04 -8.93
N PHE A 356 -12.61 9.32 -7.64
CA PHE A 356 -12.24 10.63 -7.13
C PHE A 356 -10.75 10.68 -6.87
N ASP A 357 -10.02 11.44 -7.68
CA ASP A 357 -8.61 11.74 -7.42
C ASP A 357 -8.49 13.02 -6.57
N GLU A 358 -7.46 13.11 -5.73
CA GLU A 358 -7.26 14.22 -4.78
C GLU A 358 -8.51 14.51 -3.93
N LEU A 359 -9.10 13.48 -3.34
CA LEU A 359 -10.33 13.59 -2.54
C LEU A 359 -10.17 14.59 -1.38
N ASP A 360 -8.97 14.75 -0.84
CA ASP A 360 -8.64 15.73 0.20
C ASP A 360 -8.79 17.19 -0.25
N ALA A 361 -8.87 17.46 -1.55
CA ALA A 361 -9.18 18.82 -2.03
C ALA A 361 -10.64 19.21 -1.74
N ILE A 362 -11.58 18.27 -1.85
CA ILE A 362 -13.02 18.49 -1.74
C ILE A 362 -13.62 18.05 -0.40
N CYS A 363 -13.06 17.04 0.24
CA CYS A 363 -13.63 16.39 1.42
C CYS A 363 -12.81 16.62 2.68
N LYS A 364 -12.42 17.88 2.96
CA LYS A 364 -11.66 18.26 4.15
C LYS A 364 -12.48 18.14 5.42
N GLN A 365 -11.81 17.89 6.55
CA GLN A 365 -12.41 17.94 7.88
C GLN A 365 -13.06 19.29 8.13
N ARG A 366 -14.29 19.25 8.63
CA ARG A 366 -15.09 20.45 8.95
C ARG A 366 -14.38 21.28 10.03
N GLY A 367 -14.31 22.59 9.80
CA GLY A 367 -13.69 23.53 10.74
C GLY A 367 -12.17 23.63 10.68
N SER A 368 -11.48 22.93 9.78
CA SER A 368 -10.02 22.99 9.68
C SER A 368 -9.44 24.29 9.12
N LYS A 369 -10.21 25.06 8.37
CA LYS A 369 -9.95 26.44 7.96
C LYS A 369 -11.27 27.21 7.80
N ASN A 370 -11.30 28.45 8.30
CA ASN A 370 -12.35 29.41 8.02
C ASN A 370 -12.24 29.91 6.55
N ASP A 371 -12.42 29.03 5.59
CA ASP A 371 -12.66 29.44 4.20
C ASP A 371 -14.10 29.97 4.16
N GLY A 372 -14.30 31.28 4.33
CA GLY A 372 -15.57 31.97 4.51
C GLY A 372 -16.67 31.71 3.45
N THR A 373 -16.56 30.63 2.66
CA THR A 373 -17.52 30.29 1.58
C THR A 373 -18.40 29.08 1.87
N GLY A 374 -18.05 28.20 2.82
CA GLY A 374 -18.86 27.00 3.16
C GLY A 374 -19.11 26.01 2.00
N VAL A 375 -18.50 26.24 0.82
CA VAL A 375 -18.74 25.42 -0.39
C VAL A 375 -18.20 23.99 -0.20
N GLY A 376 -17.07 23.83 0.52
CA GLY A 376 -16.51 22.52 0.80
C GLY A 376 -17.46 21.65 1.63
N ASP A 377 -18.06 22.21 2.67
CA ASP A 377 -18.99 21.48 3.56
C ASP A 377 -20.25 21.03 2.83
N SER A 378 -20.76 21.85 1.88
CA SER A 378 -21.95 21.50 1.12
C SER A 378 -21.70 20.37 0.11
N VAL A 379 -20.50 20.32 -0.50
CA VAL A 379 -20.07 19.22 -1.39
C VAL A 379 -19.96 17.91 -0.60
N VAL A 380 -19.34 17.93 0.58
CA VAL A 380 -19.24 16.75 1.47
C VAL A 380 -20.64 16.26 1.85
N ASN A 381 -21.54 17.16 2.26
CA ASN A 381 -22.92 16.80 2.60
C ASN A 381 -23.68 16.18 1.42
N GLN A 382 -23.47 16.72 0.20
CA GLN A 382 -24.09 16.16 -1.01
C GLN A 382 -23.55 14.77 -1.35
N LEU A 383 -22.24 14.54 -1.19
CA LEU A 383 -21.63 13.23 -1.38
C LEU A 383 -22.14 12.23 -0.34
N LEU A 384 -22.22 12.64 0.94
CA LEU A 384 -22.79 11.83 2.01
C LEU A 384 -24.25 11.47 1.73
N ALA A 385 -25.07 12.44 1.28
CA ALA A 385 -26.46 12.20 0.93
C ALA A 385 -26.62 11.20 -0.24
N LYS A 386 -25.67 11.17 -1.16
CA LYS A 386 -25.66 10.18 -2.26
C LYS A 386 -25.18 8.79 -1.82
N LEU A 387 -24.26 8.71 -0.86
CA LEU A 387 -23.79 7.46 -0.27
C LEU A 387 -24.84 6.82 0.65
N ASP A 388 -25.53 7.66 1.43
CA ASP A 388 -26.55 7.24 2.41
C ASP A 388 -27.97 7.21 1.84
N GLY A 389 -28.16 7.50 0.55
CA GLY A 389 -29.46 7.67 -0.10
C GLY A 389 -30.45 6.55 0.22
N VAL A 390 -31.74 6.90 0.28
CA VAL A 390 -32.85 6.01 0.66
C VAL A 390 -32.97 4.78 -0.24
N GLU A 391 -32.55 4.87 -1.50
CA GLU A 391 -32.42 3.74 -2.40
C GLU A 391 -30.96 3.29 -2.38
N GLN A 392 -30.72 2.14 -1.82
CA GLN A 392 -29.39 1.51 -1.78
C GLN A 392 -28.99 1.12 -3.21
N LEU A 393 -28.17 1.95 -3.85
CA LEU A 393 -27.68 1.69 -5.21
C LEU A 393 -26.57 0.64 -5.17
N ASN A 394 -26.92 -0.60 -5.45
CA ASN A 394 -25.96 -1.73 -5.50
C ASN A 394 -25.06 -1.70 -6.74
N ASN A 395 -25.40 -0.91 -7.73
CA ASN A 395 -24.71 -0.79 -9.00
C ASN A 395 -23.61 0.30 -9.04
N ILE A 396 -23.24 0.86 -7.90
CA ILE A 396 -22.19 1.90 -7.80
C ILE A 396 -21.01 1.41 -6.97
N LEU A 397 -19.81 1.76 -7.43
CA LEU A 397 -18.58 1.66 -6.67
C LEU A 397 -17.83 2.99 -6.73
N ILE A 398 -17.51 3.54 -5.57
CA ILE A 398 -16.72 4.76 -5.44
C ILE A 398 -15.30 4.37 -5.06
N ILE A 399 -14.32 4.90 -5.79
CA ILE A 399 -12.90 4.76 -5.45
C ILE A 399 -12.36 6.15 -5.16
N GLY A 400 -12.14 6.46 -3.90
CA GLY A 400 -11.49 7.70 -3.47
C GLY A 400 -9.97 7.51 -3.42
N MET A 401 -9.21 8.55 -3.77
CA MET A 401 -7.76 8.56 -3.63
C MET A 401 -7.31 9.83 -2.93
N THR A 402 -6.38 9.68 -1.99
CA THR A 402 -5.78 10.81 -1.28
C THR A 402 -4.33 10.53 -0.90
N ASN A 403 -3.53 11.57 -0.85
CA ASN A 403 -2.20 11.50 -0.26
C ASN A 403 -2.23 11.80 1.25
N ARG A 404 -3.36 12.26 1.79
CA ARG A 404 -3.51 12.75 3.17
C ARG A 404 -4.81 12.26 3.79
N LEU A 405 -4.79 11.04 4.32
CA LEU A 405 -5.94 10.45 5.02
C LEU A 405 -6.41 11.31 6.20
N ASP A 406 -5.46 11.95 6.90
CA ASP A 406 -5.70 12.84 8.04
C ASP A 406 -6.56 14.08 7.71
N MET A 407 -6.68 14.44 6.44
CA MET A 407 -7.47 15.60 5.99
C MET A 407 -8.92 15.24 5.63
N ILE A 408 -9.22 13.97 5.44
CA ILE A 408 -10.55 13.52 5.02
C ILE A 408 -11.54 13.62 6.19
N ASP A 409 -12.79 14.06 5.90
CA ASP A 409 -13.87 14.10 6.89
C ASP A 409 -14.20 12.66 7.37
N GLU A 410 -14.14 12.46 8.68
CA GLU A 410 -14.38 11.16 9.32
C GLU A 410 -15.76 10.56 8.98
N ALA A 411 -16.75 11.42 8.65
CA ALA A 411 -18.06 10.95 8.27
C ALA A 411 -18.05 10.12 6.99
N LEU A 412 -17.11 10.37 6.06
CA LEU A 412 -16.96 9.59 4.84
C LEU A 412 -16.32 8.23 5.08
N LEU A 413 -15.55 8.10 6.16
CA LEU A 413 -14.78 6.88 6.49
C LEU A 413 -15.60 5.81 7.23
N ARG A 414 -16.88 6.08 7.47
CA ARG A 414 -17.77 5.16 8.21
C ARG A 414 -18.20 3.97 7.35
N PRO A 415 -18.55 2.80 7.98
CA PRO A 415 -19.15 1.67 7.28
C PRO A 415 -20.35 2.07 6.41
N GLY A 416 -20.51 1.42 5.26
CA GLY A 416 -21.52 1.73 4.26
C GLY A 416 -21.16 2.88 3.30
N ARG A 417 -20.01 3.55 3.50
CA ARG A 417 -19.49 4.66 2.69
C ARG A 417 -18.15 4.29 2.08
N LEU A 418 -17.08 5.04 2.33
CA LEU A 418 -15.72 4.66 1.97
C LEU A 418 -15.15 3.72 3.05
N GLU A 419 -15.69 2.53 3.16
CA GLU A 419 -15.43 1.63 4.30
C GLU A 419 -14.16 0.78 4.16
N VAL A 420 -13.69 0.54 2.94
CA VAL A 420 -12.47 -0.20 2.69
C VAL A 420 -11.32 0.77 2.51
N HIS A 421 -10.47 0.88 3.51
CA HIS A 421 -9.26 1.70 3.46
C HIS A 421 -8.07 0.82 3.10
N MET A 422 -7.30 1.26 2.11
CA MET A 422 -6.06 0.60 1.67
C MET A 422 -4.92 1.58 1.61
N GLU A 423 -3.90 1.31 2.38
CA GLU A 423 -2.64 2.04 2.34
C GLU A 423 -1.79 1.50 1.18
N ILE A 424 -1.38 2.38 0.29
CA ILE A 424 -0.48 2.08 -0.82
C ILE A 424 0.85 2.74 -0.50
N ASP A 425 1.73 1.98 0.10
CA ASP A 425 3.05 2.41 0.53
C ASP A 425 4.06 2.47 -0.63
N LEU A 426 5.29 2.91 -0.31
CA LEU A 426 6.41 2.83 -1.23
C LEU A 426 6.76 1.35 -1.53
N PRO A 427 7.17 1.03 -2.76
CA PRO A 427 7.47 -0.35 -3.14
C PRO A 427 8.71 -0.87 -2.40
N ASP A 428 8.64 -2.13 -1.96
CA ASP A 428 9.79 -2.87 -1.44
C ASP A 428 10.81 -3.19 -2.55
N LYS A 429 11.92 -3.87 -2.25
CA LYS A 429 12.95 -4.22 -3.25
C LYS A 429 12.36 -5.02 -4.42
N ASN A 430 11.51 -6.01 -4.13
CA ASN A 430 10.89 -6.85 -5.16
C ASN A 430 9.89 -6.06 -6.00
N GLY A 431 9.10 -5.18 -5.36
CA GLY A 431 8.20 -4.28 -6.05
C GLY A 431 8.93 -3.29 -6.96
N ARG A 432 10.06 -2.72 -6.52
CA ARG A 432 10.89 -1.86 -7.37
C ARG A 432 11.47 -2.62 -8.56
N LEU A 433 11.91 -3.86 -8.36
CA LEU A 433 12.36 -4.71 -9.46
C LEU A 433 11.25 -4.97 -10.47
N GLN A 434 10.03 -5.28 -10.03
CA GLN A 434 8.87 -5.45 -10.91
C GLN A 434 8.55 -4.15 -11.67
N ILE A 435 8.56 -3.00 -10.99
CA ILE A 435 8.31 -1.69 -11.59
C ILE A 435 9.39 -1.36 -12.64
N LEU A 436 10.66 -1.62 -12.35
CA LEU A 436 11.77 -1.49 -13.31
C LEU A 436 11.54 -2.39 -14.53
N LYS A 437 11.16 -3.66 -14.32
CA LYS A 437 10.83 -4.60 -15.40
C LYS A 437 9.68 -4.11 -16.27
N ILE A 438 8.68 -3.47 -15.69
CA ILE A 438 7.53 -2.89 -16.41
C ILE A 438 7.99 -1.69 -17.26
N HIS A 439 8.69 -0.72 -16.67
CA HIS A 439 9.10 0.49 -17.39
C HIS A 439 10.20 0.25 -18.44
N THR A 440 11.05 -0.75 -18.25
CA THR A 440 12.08 -1.15 -19.23
C THR A 440 11.60 -2.20 -20.24
N SER A 441 10.35 -2.69 -20.13
CA SER A 441 9.82 -3.78 -20.98
C SER A 441 9.95 -3.50 -22.48
N LYS A 442 9.61 -2.27 -22.91
CA LYS A 442 9.73 -1.85 -24.31
C LYS A 442 11.19 -1.78 -24.79
N MET A 443 12.11 -1.35 -23.92
CA MET A 443 13.54 -1.28 -24.23
C MET A 443 14.11 -2.68 -24.42
N ARG A 444 13.73 -3.61 -23.55
CA ARG A 444 14.16 -5.02 -23.63
C ARG A 444 13.57 -5.73 -24.86
N GLN A 445 12.28 -5.48 -25.18
CA GLN A 445 11.63 -6.06 -26.37
C GLN A 445 12.24 -5.57 -27.68
N ASN A 446 12.80 -4.38 -27.70
CA ASN A 446 13.42 -3.76 -28.89
C ASN A 446 14.95 -3.84 -28.88
N ASP A 447 15.56 -4.63 -27.96
CA ASP A 447 17.03 -4.77 -27.81
C ASP A 447 17.79 -3.44 -27.65
N ILE A 448 17.13 -2.42 -27.05
CA ILE A 448 17.74 -1.08 -26.82
C ILE A 448 18.49 -1.05 -25.47
N MET A 449 18.25 -1.99 -24.58
CA MET A 449 18.93 -2.09 -23.28
C MET A 449 20.12 -3.03 -23.40
N ASP A 450 21.31 -2.58 -22.97
CA ASP A 450 22.51 -3.40 -23.01
C ASP A 450 22.47 -4.50 -21.91
N SER A 451 23.26 -5.54 -22.13
CA SER A 451 23.37 -6.69 -21.21
C SER A 451 24.10 -6.39 -19.89
N ASP A 452 24.79 -5.25 -19.79
CA ASP A 452 25.47 -4.75 -18.60
C ASP A 452 24.53 -4.17 -17.54
N VAL A 453 23.25 -3.91 -17.92
CA VAL A 453 22.26 -3.34 -17.02
C VAL A 453 21.62 -4.42 -16.15
N ASP A 454 22.00 -4.47 -14.88
CA ASP A 454 21.38 -5.33 -13.89
C ASP A 454 20.21 -4.60 -13.18
N LEU A 455 18.98 -5.10 -13.40
CA LEU A 455 17.78 -4.54 -12.76
C LEU A 455 17.71 -4.85 -11.25
N GLU A 456 18.38 -5.89 -10.77
CA GLU A 456 18.44 -6.21 -9.34
C GLU A 456 19.35 -5.22 -8.60
N GLU A 457 20.49 -4.87 -9.19
CA GLU A 457 21.36 -3.81 -8.70
C GLU A 457 20.62 -2.48 -8.67
N LEU A 458 19.92 -2.13 -9.75
CA LEU A 458 19.12 -0.89 -9.81
C LEU A 458 18.01 -0.87 -8.75
N ALA A 459 17.36 -2.01 -8.47
CA ALA A 459 16.37 -2.10 -7.40
C ALA A 459 16.98 -1.92 -6.01
N GLU A 460 18.24 -2.24 -5.81
CA GLU A 460 18.98 -1.94 -4.57
C GLU A 460 19.34 -0.46 -4.45
N LEU A 461 19.81 0.14 -5.52
CA LEU A 461 20.21 1.56 -5.55
C LEU A 461 19.02 2.52 -5.46
N THR A 462 17.82 2.09 -5.87
CA THR A 462 16.61 2.92 -5.86
C THR A 462 15.81 2.83 -4.55
N LYS A 463 16.46 2.74 -3.40
CA LYS A 463 15.77 2.76 -2.08
C LYS A 463 14.88 4.00 -1.97
N ASN A 464 13.66 3.82 -1.47
CA ASN A 464 12.63 4.88 -1.27
C ASN A 464 12.07 5.53 -2.54
N PHE A 465 12.42 5.05 -3.70
CA PHE A 465 11.81 5.52 -4.94
C PHE A 465 10.36 5.04 -5.04
N SER A 466 9.48 5.96 -5.36
CA SER A 466 8.11 5.65 -5.79
C SER A 466 8.10 5.16 -7.23
N GLY A 467 6.99 4.58 -7.68
CA GLY A 467 6.84 4.16 -9.07
C GLY A 467 7.02 5.30 -10.09
N ALA A 468 6.61 6.51 -9.72
CA ALA A 468 6.77 7.70 -10.56
C ALA A 468 8.26 8.10 -10.71
N GLU A 469 9.04 8.02 -9.63
CA GLU A 469 10.46 8.32 -9.63
C GLU A 469 11.26 7.27 -10.39
N ILE A 470 10.91 5.98 -10.27
CA ILE A 470 11.51 4.91 -11.08
C ILE A 470 11.24 5.16 -12.58
N ASN A 471 10.02 5.58 -12.94
CA ASN A 471 9.71 5.99 -14.31
C ASN A 471 10.54 7.20 -14.76
N GLY A 472 10.73 8.18 -13.86
CA GLY A 472 11.61 9.34 -14.07
C GLY A 472 13.05 8.90 -14.33
N LEU A 473 13.59 7.98 -13.52
CA LEU A 473 14.92 7.41 -13.65
C LEU A 473 15.12 6.73 -15.02
N VAL A 474 14.18 5.88 -15.42
CA VAL A 474 14.25 5.21 -16.75
C VAL A 474 14.21 6.22 -17.88
N LYS A 475 13.41 7.29 -17.77
CA LYS A 475 13.38 8.38 -18.78
C LYS A 475 14.68 9.17 -18.79
N SER A 476 15.25 9.51 -17.64
CA SER A 476 16.53 10.22 -17.55
C SER A 476 17.67 9.39 -18.11
N ALA A 477 17.76 8.09 -17.79
CA ALA A 477 18.74 7.18 -18.39
C ALA A 477 18.62 7.12 -19.92
N SER A 478 17.39 7.09 -20.44
CA SER A 478 17.18 7.16 -21.88
C SER A 478 17.67 8.49 -22.49
N SER A 479 17.47 9.61 -21.77
CA SER A 479 17.96 10.92 -22.20
C SER A 479 19.49 10.96 -22.25
N PHE A 480 20.18 10.38 -21.26
CA PHE A 480 21.65 10.26 -21.27
C PHE A 480 22.14 9.42 -22.45
N ALA A 481 21.50 8.30 -22.75
CA ALA A 481 21.82 7.47 -23.91
C ALA A 481 21.66 8.27 -25.22
N PHE A 482 20.61 9.06 -25.38
CA PHE A 482 20.44 9.93 -26.54
C PHE A 482 21.50 11.04 -26.60
N ASN A 483 21.81 11.69 -25.48
CA ASN A 483 22.79 12.79 -25.43
C ASN A 483 24.21 12.33 -25.83
N ARG A 484 24.59 11.08 -25.60
CA ARG A 484 25.88 10.54 -26.09
C ARG A 484 25.99 10.51 -27.60
N HIS A 485 24.87 10.49 -28.31
CA HIS A 485 24.82 10.41 -29.78
C HIS A 485 24.45 11.74 -30.44
N VAL A 486 24.21 12.82 -29.65
CA VAL A 486 23.95 14.17 -30.16
C VAL A 486 25.21 15.01 -30.08
N LYS A 487 25.72 15.48 -31.24
CA LYS A 487 26.80 16.49 -31.29
C LYS A 487 26.17 17.88 -31.12
N VAL A 488 26.52 18.55 -30.02
CA VAL A 488 25.99 19.88 -29.67
C VAL A 488 26.64 21.00 -30.46
N GLU A 489 27.77 20.74 -31.17
CA GLU A 489 28.60 21.79 -31.78
C GLU A 489 28.11 22.30 -33.18
N GLU A 490 27.25 21.57 -33.87
CA GLU A 490 26.66 22.02 -35.16
C GLU A 490 25.18 21.69 -35.21
N LEU A 491 24.31 22.69 -35.04
CA LEU A 491 22.85 22.64 -35.26
C LEU A 491 22.23 21.23 -35.07
N ALA A 492 22.19 20.76 -33.85
CA ALA A 492 21.52 19.51 -33.45
C ALA A 492 21.49 18.40 -34.52
N SER A 493 22.66 18.04 -35.10
CA SER A 493 22.76 16.97 -36.09
C SER A 493 22.88 15.62 -35.37
N VAL A 494 21.97 14.73 -35.70
CA VAL A 494 21.98 13.36 -35.22
C VAL A 494 23.03 12.58 -35.99
N THR A 495 23.94 11.88 -35.31
CA THR A 495 24.91 11.03 -35.98
C THR A 495 24.23 9.92 -36.77
N PRO A 496 24.80 9.46 -37.94
CA PRO A 496 24.18 8.43 -38.78
C PRO A 496 23.93 7.08 -38.06
N ASP A 497 24.56 6.85 -36.94
CA ASP A 497 24.49 5.60 -36.13
C ASP A 497 23.31 5.53 -35.16
N VAL A 498 22.20 6.21 -35.40
CA VAL A 498 20.99 6.22 -34.58
C VAL A 498 20.40 4.81 -34.38
N LYS A 499 20.75 3.86 -35.23
CA LYS A 499 20.25 2.48 -35.11
C LYS A 499 20.91 1.66 -34.00
N ASP A 500 22.03 2.13 -33.45
CA ASP A 500 22.82 1.41 -32.43
C ASP A 500 22.78 2.07 -31.05
N VAL A 501 21.83 3.00 -30.81
CA VAL A 501 21.67 3.63 -29.48
C VAL A 501 21.21 2.58 -28.49
N ARG A 502 22.04 2.29 -27.50
CA ARG A 502 21.73 1.42 -26.36
C ARG A 502 21.85 2.17 -25.06
N VAL A 503 20.95 1.86 -24.14
CA VAL A 503 21.00 2.33 -22.75
C VAL A 503 21.93 1.39 -21.99
N ILE A 504 23.01 1.93 -21.44
CA ILE A 504 24.00 1.19 -20.66
C ILE A 504 23.88 1.46 -19.17
N ARG A 505 24.57 0.67 -18.32
CA ARG A 505 24.58 0.83 -16.88
C ARG A 505 24.96 2.25 -16.43
N ASP A 506 25.97 2.84 -17.06
CA ASP A 506 26.44 4.18 -16.71
C ASP A 506 25.38 5.25 -16.91
N ASP A 507 24.47 5.13 -17.90
CA ASP A 507 23.36 6.05 -18.11
C ASP A 507 22.39 6.04 -16.89
N PHE A 508 22.16 4.88 -16.29
CA PHE A 508 21.37 4.76 -15.06
C PHE A 508 22.09 5.34 -13.86
N VAL A 509 23.42 5.17 -13.77
CA VAL A 509 24.22 5.75 -12.67
C VAL A 509 24.21 7.27 -12.74
N GLU A 510 24.36 7.86 -13.94
CA GLU A 510 24.23 9.31 -14.11
C GLU A 510 22.79 9.80 -13.83
N ALA A 511 21.79 9.05 -14.27
CA ALA A 511 20.38 9.36 -13.99
C ALA A 511 20.06 9.33 -12.48
N LEU A 512 20.70 8.45 -11.71
CA LEU A 512 20.55 8.40 -10.25
C LEU A 512 21.09 9.66 -9.55
N LYS A 513 22.02 10.37 -10.17
CA LYS A 513 22.52 11.65 -9.66
C LYS A 513 21.52 12.81 -9.88
N GLU A 514 20.64 12.69 -10.85
CA GLU A 514 19.62 13.71 -11.15
C GLU A 514 18.29 13.44 -10.44
N VAL A 515 17.91 12.15 -10.35
CA VAL A 515 16.59 11.76 -9.84
C VAL A 515 16.74 11.34 -8.38
N HIS A 516 16.28 12.19 -7.48
CA HIS A 516 16.30 11.93 -6.04
C HIS A 516 14.91 11.54 -5.52
N PRO A 517 14.82 10.64 -4.52
CA PRO A 517 13.54 10.29 -3.91
C PRO A 517 12.95 11.49 -3.16
N ALA A 518 11.70 11.84 -3.44
CA ALA A 518 10.98 12.90 -2.73
C ALA A 518 10.67 12.53 -1.27
N PHE A 519 10.64 11.23 -1.00
CA PHE A 519 10.35 10.68 0.33
C PHE A 519 11.58 9.98 0.88
N GLY A 520 12.01 10.36 2.07
CA GLY A 520 12.86 9.53 2.91
C GLY A 520 14.19 10.10 3.30
N ILE A 521 15.18 10.28 2.44
CA ILE A 521 16.54 10.57 2.90
C ILE A 521 16.96 11.99 2.52
N SER A 522 17.37 12.79 3.51
CA SER A 522 18.07 14.07 3.30
C SER A 522 19.59 13.84 3.31
N GLU A 523 20.09 12.96 2.43
CA GLU A 523 21.54 12.62 2.41
C GLU A 523 22.40 13.84 2.17
N GLU A 524 22.01 14.72 1.26
CA GLU A 524 22.77 15.96 0.99
C GLU A 524 22.81 16.88 2.19
N GLU A 525 21.68 17.08 2.89
CA GLU A 525 21.61 17.89 4.10
C GLU A 525 22.45 17.30 5.24
N LEU A 526 22.43 15.96 5.37
CA LEU A 526 23.22 15.26 6.38
C LEU A 526 24.71 15.26 6.04
N ASN A 527 25.07 15.08 4.78
CA ASN A 527 26.47 15.16 4.30
C ASN A 527 27.03 16.57 4.48
N GLN A 528 26.22 17.63 4.32
CA GLN A 528 26.63 19.00 4.65
C GLN A 528 26.93 19.17 6.14
N CYS A 529 26.31 18.40 7.03
CA CYS A 529 26.64 18.41 8.45
C CYS A 529 27.94 17.67 8.77
N VAL A 530 28.40 16.76 7.87
CA VAL A 530 29.61 15.95 8.02
C VAL A 530 30.62 16.31 6.92
N HIS A 531 31.19 17.53 6.97
CA HIS A 531 32.13 18.02 5.96
C HIS A 531 33.44 17.26 5.91
N ASN A 532 33.86 16.66 7.03
CA ASN A 532 35.04 15.81 7.16
C ASN A 532 34.65 14.53 7.90
N GLU A 533 35.32 13.42 7.64
CA GLU A 533 35.15 12.19 8.40
C GLU A 533 35.31 12.47 9.90
N ILE A 534 34.58 11.72 10.74
CA ILE A 534 34.65 11.93 12.19
C ILE A 534 36.02 11.47 12.70
N ILE A 535 36.79 12.43 13.18
CA ILE A 535 38.07 12.20 13.84
C ILE A 535 37.83 11.63 15.23
N LYS A 536 38.34 10.41 15.46
CA LYS A 536 38.26 9.74 16.78
C LYS A 536 39.35 10.23 17.71
N PHE A 537 39.32 11.51 18.10
CA PHE A 537 40.38 12.15 18.89
C PHE A 537 40.47 11.63 20.33
N SER A 538 39.49 10.92 20.84
CA SER A 538 39.50 10.30 22.15
C SER A 538 38.72 8.99 22.19
N ASP A 539 39.04 8.12 23.16
CA ASP A 539 38.30 6.89 23.40
C ASP A 539 36.80 7.12 23.68
N ASN A 540 36.48 8.28 24.23
CA ASN A 540 35.09 8.67 24.50
C ASN A 540 34.27 8.82 23.21
N ILE A 541 34.86 9.37 22.14
CA ILE A 541 34.18 9.49 20.85
C ILE A 541 33.95 8.12 20.24
N GLY A 542 34.94 7.21 20.35
CA GLY A 542 34.77 5.83 19.92
C GLY A 542 33.64 5.11 20.65
N LYS A 543 33.51 5.31 21.97
CA LYS A 543 32.39 4.78 22.78
C LYS A 543 31.05 5.36 22.34
N ILE A 544 30.98 6.68 22.13
CA ILE A 544 29.74 7.34 21.67
C ILE A 544 29.26 6.74 20.34
N ILE A 545 30.17 6.49 19.40
CA ILE A 545 29.82 5.88 18.11
C ILE A 545 29.35 4.43 18.31
N SER A 546 30.01 3.65 19.18
CA SER A 546 29.60 2.27 19.46
C SER A 546 28.24 2.20 20.17
N ASP A 547 28.00 3.07 21.14
CA ASP A 547 26.71 3.17 21.82
C ASP A 547 25.61 3.59 20.87
N GLY A 548 25.92 4.53 19.95
CA GLY A 548 25.01 4.93 18.87
C GLY A 548 24.61 3.75 17.99
N LYS A 549 25.57 2.89 17.60
CA LYS A 549 25.27 1.68 16.82
C LYS A 549 24.37 0.70 17.60
N LEU A 550 24.65 0.49 18.87
CA LEU A 550 23.79 -0.37 19.72
C LEU A 550 22.34 0.14 19.81
N LEU A 551 22.16 1.47 19.89
CA LEU A 551 20.84 2.09 19.90
C LEU A 551 20.10 1.92 18.56
N VAL A 552 20.83 2.06 17.45
CA VAL A 552 20.30 1.78 16.10
C VAL A 552 19.88 0.31 15.98
N ASP A 553 20.73 -0.62 16.41
CA ASP A 553 20.43 -2.06 16.38
C ASP A 553 19.25 -2.42 17.29
N GLN A 554 19.15 -1.75 18.44
CA GLN A 554 17.99 -1.90 19.34
C GLN A 554 16.69 -1.53 18.63
N VAL A 555 16.64 -0.42 17.89
CA VAL A 555 15.46 -0.03 17.12
C VAL A 555 15.21 -1.01 15.97
N LYS A 556 16.26 -1.49 15.31
CA LYS A 556 16.18 -2.41 14.16
C LYS A 556 15.64 -3.78 14.53
N GLN A 557 15.98 -4.30 15.72
CA GLN A 557 15.67 -5.67 16.12
C GLN A 557 14.52 -5.79 17.14
N SER A 558 14.32 -4.77 18.00
CA SER A 558 13.37 -4.88 19.11
C SER A 558 11.92 -4.60 18.71
N SER A 559 11.05 -5.56 18.94
CA SER A 559 9.60 -5.35 18.84
C SER A 559 8.98 -4.66 20.09
N ARG A 560 9.73 -4.59 21.21
CA ARG A 560 9.24 -4.02 22.48
C ARG A 560 9.48 -2.54 22.64
N THR A 561 10.48 -1.98 21.95
CA THR A 561 10.88 -0.56 22.00
C THR A 561 10.70 0.11 20.63
N PRO A 562 9.46 0.47 20.25
CA PRO A 562 9.21 1.07 18.94
C PRO A 562 9.72 2.51 18.81
N LEU A 563 10.03 3.16 19.92
CA LEU A 563 10.56 4.53 19.99
C LEU A 563 11.82 4.54 20.86
N VAL A 564 12.90 5.07 20.29
CA VAL A 564 14.12 5.39 21.03
C VAL A 564 14.47 6.83 20.77
N SER A 565 14.61 7.62 21.83
CA SER A 565 15.00 9.03 21.78
C SER A 565 16.33 9.25 22.50
N VAL A 566 17.28 9.85 21.80
CA VAL A 566 18.66 10.09 22.26
C VAL A 566 18.96 11.58 22.19
N LEU A 567 19.50 12.12 23.26
CA LEU A 567 19.96 13.50 23.32
C LEU A 567 21.49 13.55 23.37
N LEU A 568 22.10 14.18 22.38
CA LEU A 568 23.51 14.55 22.38
C LEU A 568 23.61 15.98 22.93
N HIS A 569 24.20 16.13 24.10
CA HIS A 569 24.35 17.43 24.76
C HIS A 569 25.80 17.74 25.07
N GLY A 570 26.17 19.02 25.16
CA GLY A 570 27.52 19.43 25.44
C GLY A 570 27.84 20.80 24.88
N PRO A 571 29.08 21.29 25.09
CA PRO A 571 29.45 22.62 24.69
C PRO A 571 29.36 22.88 23.18
N PRO A 572 29.22 24.14 22.74
CA PRO A 572 29.13 24.46 21.32
C PRO A 572 30.42 24.08 20.57
N GLY A 573 30.27 23.55 19.36
CA GLY A 573 31.41 23.17 18.51
C GLY A 573 32.07 21.83 18.86
N SER A 574 31.50 21.03 19.78
CA SER A 574 32.00 19.69 20.16
C SER A 574 31.72 18.56 19.14
N GLY A 575 30.99 18.85 18.01
CA GLY A 575 30.74 17.88 16.96
C GLY A 575 29.42 17.11 17.07
N LYS A 576 28.47 17.53 17.94
CA LYS A 576 27.18 16.87 18.18
C LYS A 576 26.38 16.58 16.92
N THR A 577 26.21 17.62 16.07
CA THR A 577 25.45 17.53 14.82
C THR A 577 26.08 16.51 13.85
N ALA A 578 27.41 16.55 13.71
CA ALA A 578 28.12 15.59 12.87
C ALA A 578 27.99 14.14 13.38
N LEU A 579 28.09 13.93 14.71
CA LEU A 579 27.88 12.63 15.32
C LEU A 579 26.44 12.13 15.10
N ALA A 580 25.42 12.97 15.30
CA ALA A 580 24.03 12.63 15.07
C ALA A 580 23.78 12.26 13.60
N ALA A 581 24.32 13.06 12.67
CA ALA A 581 24.19 12.80 11.23
C ALA A 581 24.87 11.48 10.84
N THR A 582 26.07 11.21 11.37
CA THR A 582 26.78 9.94 11.09
C THR A 582 26.04 8.74 11.66
N MET A 583 25.49 8.84 12.88
CA MET A 583 24.66 7.77 13.46
C MET A 583 23.41 7.53 12.60
N ALA A 584 22.77 8.61 12.12
CA ALA A 584 21.62 8.52 11.25
C ALA A 584 21.95 7.83 9.93
N MET A 585 23.02 8.25 9.24
CA MET A 585 23.45 7.65 7.98
C MET A 585 23.89 6.19 8.14
N SER A 586 24.61 5.87 9.21
CA SER A 586 25.06 4.50 9.48
C SER A 586 23.92 3.53 9.84
N SER A 587 22.71 4.05 10.13
CA SER A 587 21.54 3.21 10.41
C SER A 587 21.00 2.49 9.18
N GLU A 588 21.22 3.03 7.98
CA GLU A 588 20.65 2.56 6.71
C GLU A 588 19.11 2.47 6.73
N PHE A 589 18.44 3.24 7.59
CA PHE A 589 16.98 3.23 7.65
C PHE A 589 16.38 3.89 6.40
N PRO A 590 15.23 3.41 5.95
CA PRO A 590 14.58 3.92 4.74
C PRO A 590 14.10 5.38 4.87
N PHE A 591 13.88 5.89 6.07
CA PHE A 591 13.50 7.27 6.30
C PHE A 591 14.48 7.95 7.24
N ILE A 592 15.18 8.98 6.77
CA ILE A 592 16.09 9.79 7.56
C ILE A 592 15.84 11.27 7.23
N LYS A 593 15.38 12.05 8.19
CA LYS A 593 15.14 13.49 8.02
C LYS A 593 15.86 14.33 9.08
N LEU A 594 16.37 15.46 8.62
CA LEU A 594 16.98 16.49 9.45
C LEU A 594 15.97 17.62 9.69
N ILE A 595 15.74 17.96 10.95
CA ILE A 595 15.02 19.15 11.40
C ILE A 595 16.08 20.12 11.91
N SER A 596 16.45 21.11 11.10
CA SER A 596 17.47 22.12 11.40
C SER A 596 16.84 23.51 11.45
N PRO A 597 17.30 24.38 12.34
CA PRO A 597 16.88 25.77 12.37
C PRO A 597 17.15 26.51 11.06
N GLU A 598 18.18 26.11 10.32
CA GLU A 598 18.61 26.72 9.06
C GLU A 598 17.51 26.59 7.98
N ASN A 599 16.83 25.43 7.93
CA ASN A 599 15.75 25.19 7.00
C ASN A 599 14.44 25.91 7.38
N MET A 600 14.40 26.58 8.54
CA MET A 600 13.22 27.27 9.09
C MET A 600 13.38 28.76 9.24
N VAL A 601 14.43 29.32 8.64
CA VAL A 601 14.65 30.78 8.65
C VAL A 601 13.48 31.49 7.97
N GLY A 602 12.93 32.52 8.65
CA GLY A 602 11.77 33.26 8.13
C GLY A 602 10.39 32.62 8.34
N TYR A 603 10.30 31.43 8.91
CA TYR A 603 9.01 30.80 9.20
C TYR A 603 8.38 31.37 10.48
N SER A 604 7.06 31.55 10.46
CA SER A 604 6.28 31.81 11.67
C SER A 604 6.28 30.60 12.61
N GLU A 605 5.98 30.80 13.90
CA GLU A 605 5.90 29.71 14.88
C GLU A 605 4.92 28.61 14.45
N THR A 606 3.76 28.99 13.92
CA THR A 606 2.77 28.04 13.41
C THR A 606 3.28 27.25 12.20
N ALA A 607 4.04 27.89 11.31
CA ALA A 607 4.64 27.22 10.17
C ALA A 607 5.74 26.24 10.60
N LYS A 608 6.58 26.62 11.59
CA LYS A 608 7.59 25.74 12.19
C LYS A 608 6.93 24.50 12.82
N MET A 609 5.87 24.68 13.64
CA MET A 609 5.14 23.57 14.24
C MET A 609 4.54 22.64 13.19
N SER A 610 3.92 23.20 12.15
CA SER A 610 3.33 22.42 11.06
C SER A 610 4.39 21.61 10.30
N MET A 611 5.57 22.16 10.07
CA MET A 611 6.68 21.47 9.41
C MET A 611 7.24 20.35 10.29
N ILE A 612 7.48 20.61 11.57
CA ILE A 612 7.93 19.59 12.53
C ILE A 612 6.91 18.44 12.59
N HIS A 613 5.62 18.77 12.75
CA HIS A 613 4.55 17.77 12.80
C HIS A 613 4.47 16.94 11.50
N LYS A 614 4.66 17.60 10.34
CA LYS A 614 4.70 16.93 9.05
C LYS A 614 5.84 15.90 8.98
N VAL A 615 7.07 16.28 9.38
CA VAL A 615 8.22 15.35 9.36
C VAL A 615 7.97 14.14 10.24
N PHE A 616 7.41 14.32 11.44
CA PHE A 616 7.06 13.19 12.33
C PHE A 616 5.95 12.31 11.75
N ASN A 617 4.92 12.89 11.15
CA ASN A 617 3.86 12.12 10.50
C ASN A 617 4.40 11.34 9.29
N ASP A 618 5.31 11.94 8.52
CA ASP A 618 5.95 11.26 7.40
C ASP A 618 6.84 10.10 7.90
N SER A 619 7.52 10.25 9.04
CA SER A 619 8.32 9.18 9.64
C SER A 619 7.47 7.96 10.02
N TYR A 620 6.21 8.16 10.39
CA TYR A 620 5.30 7.06 10.76
C TYR A 620 4.83 6.24 9.57
N LYS A 621 5.04 6.71 8.34
CA LYS A 621 4.73 5.96 7.11
C LYS A 621 5.79 4.92 6.76
N SER A 622 7.02 5.11 7.24
CA SER A 622 8.13 4.17 7.01
C SER A 622 8.22 3.12 8.12
N PRO A 623 8.60 1.87 7.80
CA PRO A 623 8.77 0.82 8.83
C PRO A 623 9.88 1.14 9.83
N LEU A 624 10.95 1.78 9.36
CA LEU A 624 12.10 2.20 10.17
C LEU A 624 12.46 3.65 9.83
N SER A 625 12.54 4.50 10.83
CA SER A 625 12.75 5.93 10.63
C SER A 625 13.76 6.51 11.60
N VAL A 626 14.56 7.48 11.14
CA VAL A 626 15.40 8.34 11.96
C VAL A 626 15.00 9.80 11.76
N ILE A 627 14.84 10.52 12.82
CA ILE A 627 14.70 11.98 12.80
C ILE A 627 15.86 12.58 13.59
N VAL A 628 16.65 13.41 12.92
CA VAL A 628 17.70 14.23 13.57
C VAL A 628 17.10 15.60 13.85
N VAL A 629 17.07 16.00 15.11
CA VAL A 629 16.60 17.34 15.54
C VAL A 629 17.81 18.14 16.02
N ASP A 630 18.29 19.04 15.17
CA ASP A 630 19.51 19.77 15.43
C ASP A 630 19.26 21.12 16.11
N ASN A 631 20.14 21.48 17.04
CA ASN A 631 20.14 22.78 17.75
C ASN A 631 18.76 23.15 18.31
N ILE A 632 18.25 22.36 19.27
CA ILE A 632 16.92 22.55 19.88
C ILE A 632 16.75 23.98 20.40
N GLU A 633 17.76 24.55 21.03
CA GLU A 633 17.73 25.92 21.56
C GLU A 633 17.40 26.97 20.48
N ARG A 634 17.92 26.84 19.27
CA ARG A 634 17.62 27.74 18.16
C ARG A 634 16.23 27.49 17.57
N LEU A 635 15.78 26.24 17.54
CA LEU A 635 14.40 25.91 17.14
C LEU A 635 13.38 26.58 18.08
N LEU A 636 13.70 26.60 19.39
CA LEU A 636 12.88 27.23 20.44
C LEU A 636 12.97 28.75 20.44
N ASN A 637 13.83 29.36 19.65
CA ASN A 637 14.17 30.80 19.70
C ASN A 637 14.63 31.19 21.12
N TRP A 638 15.45 30.36 21.77
CA TRP A 638 15.95 30.59 23.12
C TRP A 638 16.89 31.81 23.17
N VAL A 639 16.69 32.66 24.17
CA VAL A 639 17.52 33.84 24.44
C VAL A 639 17.89 33.82 25.93
N GLU A 640 19.19 33.90 26.20
CA GLU A 640 19.75 33.82 27.56
C GLU A 640 19.37 35.02 28.47
N LEU A 641 19.22 36.19 27.89
CA LEU A 641 18.84 37.41 28.59
C LEU A 641 17.34 37.47 28.86
N GLY A 642 16.93 37.01 30.06
CA GLY A 642 15.56 36.86 30.47
C GLY A 642 14.93 35.72 29.70
N PRO A 643 14.96 34.48 30.18
CA PRO A 643 14.70 33.28 29.42
C PRO A 643 13.39 33.37 28.63
N ARG A 644 13.52 33.70 27.35
CA ARG A 644 12.42 33.78 26.41
C ARG A 644 12.57 32.63 25.43
N PHE A 645 11.49 31.96 25.19
CA PHE A 645 11.41 30.86 24.24
C PHE A 645 9.98 30.67 23.70
N SER A 646 9.85 29.99 22.59
CA SER A 646 8.56 29.69 22.02
C SER A 646 7.93 28.48 22.75
N ASN A 647 6.98 28.75 23.65
CA ASN A 647 6.26 27.68 24.34
C ASN A 647 5.47 26.78 23.38
N PRO A 648 4.80 27.24 22.31
CA PRO A 648 4.12 26.37 21.36
C PRO A 648 5.04 25.33 20.71
N ILE A 649 6.25 25.75 20.30
CA ILE A 649 7.24 24.84 19.69
C ILE A 649 7.74 23.84 20.75
N LEU A 650 8.03 24.31 21.99
CA LEU A 650 8.44 23.46 23.09
C LEU A 650 7.41 22.36 23.36
N GLN A 651 6.13 22.71 23.54
CA GLN A 651 5.08 21.73 23.80
C GLN A 651 4.94 20.74 22.64
N THR A 652 5.06 21.19 21.41
CA THR A 652 5.04 20.33 20.22
C THR A 652 6.17 19.29 20.26
N LEU A 653 7.40 19.71 20.55
CA LEU A 653 8.56 18.82 20.67
C LEU A 653 8.42 17.83 21.83
N LEU A 654 7.98 18.30 23.02
CA LEU A 654 7.78 17.45 24.20
C LEU A 654 6.77 16.32 23.94
N VAL A 655 5.69 16.61 23.21
CA VAL A 655 4.68 15.61 22.84
C VAL A 655 5.24 14.65 21.80
N LEU A 656 5.89 15.16 20.74
CA LEU A 656 6.37 14.35 19.63
C LEU A 656 7.52 13.42 20.04
N PHE A 657 8.40 13.84 20.95
CA PHE A 657 9.50 12.99 21.43
C PHE A 657 9.03 11.81 22.27
N LYS A 658 7.82 11.87 22.86
CA LYS A 658 7.20 10.80 23.63
C LYS A 658 6.13 10.02 22.88
N LYS A 659 5.65 10.54 21.73
CA LYS A 659 4.59 9.93 20.95
C LYS A 659 5.10 8.64 20.31
N ARG A 660 4.51 7.51 20.71
CA ARG A 660 4.84 6.20 20.12
C ARG A 660 4.39 6.15 18.65
N PRO A 661 5.22 5.60 17.75
CA PRO A 661 4.81 5.34 16.39
C PRO A 661 3.67 4.32 16.32
N PRO A 662 2.91 4.26 15.22
CA PRO A 662 1.89 3.23 14.99
C PRO A 662 2.44 1.80 15.10
N LYS A 663 1.54 0.83 15.19
CA LYS A 663 1.91 -0.59 15.26
C LYS A 663 2.79 -0.96 14.05
N ASP A 664 3.83 -1.78 14.30
CA ASP A 664 4.81 -2.24 13.31
C ASP A 664 5.71 -1.14 12.69
N ARG A 665 5.67 0.08 13.23
CA ARG A 665 6.55 1.20 12.87
C ARG A 665 7.53 1.47 14.01
N ARG A 666 8.76 1.87 13.67
CA ARG A 666 9.83 2.14 14.65
C ARG A 666 10.53 3.44 14.32
N LEU A 667 10.83 4.21 15.36
CA LEU A 667 11.40 5.54 15.24
C LEU A 667 12.59 5.72 16.17
N LEU A 668 13.71 6.18 15.61
CA LEU A 668 14.87 6.70 16.34
C LEU A 668 14.87 8.22 16.24
N ILE A 669 14.96 8.91 17.37
CA ILE A 669 15.10 10.36 17.43
C ILE A 669 16.50 10.66 17.96
N LEU A 670 17.28 11.40 17.20
CA LEU A 670 18.59 11.91 17.58
C LEU A 670 18.49 13.43 17.72
N ALA A 671 18.54 13.93 18.94
CA ALA A 671 18.43 15.36 19.21
C ALA A 671 19.78 15.95 19.64
N THR A 672 20.09 17.16 19.23
CA THR A 672 21.30 17.86 19.65
C THR A 672 20.96 19.17 20.37
N THR A 673 21.71 19.49 21.42
CA THR A 673 21.54 20.74 22.15
C THR A 673 22.83 21.20 22.82
N ASN A 674 22.96 22.51 23.04
CA ASN A 674 23.99 23.13 23.85
C ASN A 674 23.52 23.35 25.30
N PHE A 675 22.25 23.06 25.63
CA PHE A 675 21.71 23.20 26.97
C PHE A 675 22.46 22.36 28.00
N GLY A 676 22.70 22.90 29.16
CA GLY A 676 23.16 22.19 30.33
C GLY A 676 22.05 21.38 30.99
N GLN A 677 22.39 20.65 32.04
CA GLN A 677 21.40 19.81 32.75
C GLN A 677 20.32 20.61 33.47
N SER A 678 20.63 21.85 33.90
CA SER A 678 19.68 22.77 34.56
C SER A 678 18.59 23.21 33.60
N GLU A 679 18.98 23.77 32.45
CA GLU A 679 18.03 24.24 31.44
C GLU A 679 17.16 23.14 30.91
N LEU A 680 17.73 21.95 30.69
CA LEU A 680 16.98 20.79 30.27
C LEU A 680 15.90 20.33 31.27
N LYS A 681 16.17 20.49 32.58
CA LYS A 681 15.18 20.22 33.65
C LYS A 681 14.09 21.28 33.67
N ASP A 682 14.49 22.57 33.59
CA ASP A 682 13.56 23.71 33.61
C ASP A 682 12.59 23.70 32.44
N LEU A 683 13.03 23.26 31.27
CA LEU A 683 12.21 23.02 30.09
C LEU A 683 11.44 21.69 30.10
N SER A 684 11.57 20.89 31.14
CA SER A 684 10.98 19.52 31.21
C SER A 684 11.38 18.60 30.07
N MET A 685 12.47 18.89 29.37
CA MET A 685 12.98 18.10 28.24
C MET A 685 13.80 16.89 28.72
N SER A 686 14.35 16.97 29.93
CA SER A 686 15.19 15.91 30.52
C SER A 686 14.51 14.53 30.47
N ASP A 687 13.21 14.49 30.73
CA ASP A 687 12.43 13.24 30.86
C ASP A 687 11.85 12.75 29.52
N CYS A 688 12.14 13.44 28.43
CA CYS A 688 11.67 13.06 27.09
C CYS A 688 12.60 12.08 26.36
N PHE A 689 13.84 11.98 26.83
CA PHE A 689 14.86 11.16 26.18
C PHE A 689 15.17 9.88 26.96
N ASN A 690 15.26 8.77 26.23
CA ASN A 690 15.63 7.46 26.77
C ASN A 690 17.12 7.39 27.12
N SER A 691 17.97 8.05 26.33
CA SER A 691 19.41 8.12 26.53
C SER A 691 19.93 9.54 26.37
N LYS A 692 20.90 9.92 27.17
CA LYS A 692 21.59 11.21 27.13
C LYS A 692 23.08 10.96 27.00
N ILE A 693 23.68 11.49 25.95
CA ILE A 693 25.09 11.30 25.64
C ILE A 693 25.78 12.67 25.72
N TYR A 694 26.73 12.79 26.61
CA TYR A 694 27.56 13.99 26.72
C TYR A 694 28.68 13.95 25.69
N VAL A 695 28.81 14.99 24.89
CA VAL A 695 29.88 15.17 23.89
C VAL A 695 30.84 16.23 24.40
N PRO A 696 32.02 15.86 24.91
CA PRO A 696 32.98 16.79 25.50
C PRO A 696 33.74 17.58 24.41
N ASN A 697 34.30 18.72 24.83
CA ASN A 697 35.34 19.36 24.09
C ASN A 697 36.66 18.60 24.16
N VAL A 698 37.62 18.99 23.32
CA VAL A 698 39.01 18.51 23.39
C VAL A 698 39.68 19.12 24.60
N SER A 699 39.99 18.28 25.58
CA SER A 699 40.57 18.70 26.87
C SER A 699 41.96 18.13 27.10
N GLU A 700 42.37 17.12 26.34
CA GLU A 700 43.64 16.42 26.50
C GLU A 700 44.59 16.75 25.39
N LEU A 701 45.87 16.97 25.72
CA LEU A 701 46.97 17.22 24.75
C LEU A 701 47.15 16.04 23.78
N ASP A 702 46.96 14.82 24.24
CA ASP A 702 47.08 13.63 23.41
C ASP A 702 45.95 13.58 22.36
N SER A 703 44.77 14.04 22.69
CA SER A 703 43.65 14.21 21.76
C SER A 703 43.98 15.24 20.67
N VAL A 704 44.59 16.39 21.02
CA VAL A 704 45.06 17.36 20.02
C VAL A 704 46.11 16.79 19.11
N ASN A 705 47.08 16.06 19.68
CA ASN A 705 48.13 15.38 18.87
C ASN A 705 47.53 14.36 17.90
N HIS A 706 46.55 13.61 18.34
CA HIS A 706 45.86 12.62 17.49
C HIS A 706 45.10 13.31 16.31
N VAL A 707 44.47 14.44 16.55
CA VAL A 707 43.83 15.23 15.47
C VAL A 707 44.85 15.71 14.46
N LEU A 708 46.03 16.21 14.93
CA LEU A 708 47.09 16.68 14.06
C LEU A 708 47.73 15.55 13.23
N GLU A 709 47.79 14.35 13.81
CA GLU A 709 48.28 13.13 13.15
C GLU A 709 47.36 12.68 12.04
N GLU A 710 46.07 12.64 12.31
CA GLU A 710 45.05 12.15 11.33
C GLU A 710 44.95 13.10 10.14
N LEU A 711 45.09 14.41 10.38
CA LEU A 711 45.04 15.43 9.32
C LEU A 711 46.39 15.54 8.54
N LYS A 712 47.45 14.85 8.97
CA LYS A 712 48.80 14.80 8.32
C LYS A 712 49.38 16.17 7.96
N LEU A 713 49.02 17.20 8.73
CA LEU A 713 49.40 18.58 8.42
C LEU A 713 50.72 18.97 9.02
N PHE A 714 51.07 18.45 10.20
CA PHE A 714 52.30 18.70 10.92
C PHE A 714 53.21 17.47 10.87
N ASN A 715 54.55 17.71 10.69
CA ASN A 715 55.55 16.65 10.79
C ASN A 715 55.69 16.17 12.24
N ASP A 716 56.34 15.03 12.45
CA ASP A 716 56.53 14.45 13.78
C ASP A 716 57.24 15.39 14.76
N ASP A 717 58.20 16.17 14.26
CA ASP A 717 58.96 17.13 15.07
C ASP A 717 58.12 18.37 15.39
N GLU A 718 57.34 18.89 14.45
CA GLU A 718 56.39 19.96 14.65
C GLU A 718 55.30 19.61 15.68
N ARG A 719 54.81 18.35 15.62
CA ARG A 719 53.84 17.85 16.59
C ARG A 719 54.43 17.75 18.01
N LYS A 720 55.68 17.28 18.14
CA LYS A 720 56.36 17.24 19.43
C LYS A 720 56.59 18.65 19.99
N GLN A 721 56.98 19.58 19.15
CA GLN A 721 57.17 20.99 19.54
C GLN A 721 55.83 21.59 20.00
N ALA A 722 54.77 21.42 19.23
CA ALA A 722 53.46 21.89 19.60
C ALA A 722 52.96 21.33 20.94
N LYS A 723 53.19 20.02 21.15
CA LYS A 723 52.88 19.33 22.41
C LYS A 723 53.66 19.94 23.59
N SER A 724 54.98 20.14 23.44
CA SER A 724 55.84 20.71 24.50
C SER A 724 55.46 22.17 24.84
N GLU A 725 55.06 23.01 23.86
CA GLU A 725 54.68 24.36 24.08
C GLU A 725 53.25 24.57 24.66
N LEU A 726 52.41 23.51 24.51
CA LEU A 726 51.07 23.45 25.10
C LEU A 726 51.06 22.72 26.46
N GLU A 727 52.18 22.17 26.91
CA GLU A 727 52.29 21.51 28.20
C GLU A 727 52.01 22.46 29.36
N GLY A 728 51.03 22.10 30.23
CA GLY A 728 50.58 22.98 31.33
C GLY A 728 49.46 23.96 30.98
N VAL A 729 48.95 23.97 29.75
CA VAL A 729 47.77 24.74 29.36
C VAL A 729 46.51 23.88 29.55
N GLU A 730 45.59 24.34 30.39
CA GLU A 730 44.27 23.69 30.47
C GLU A 730 43.54 23.90 29.14
N LEU A 731 43.28 22.78 28.39
CA LEU A 731 42.62 22.84 27.11
C LEU A 731 41.12 22.61 27.28
N ASN A 732 40.32 23.44 26.62
CA ASN A 732 38.86 23.23 26.50
C ASN A 732 38.39 23.84 25.17
N ILE A 733 38.65 23.16 24.08
CA ILE A 733 38.40 23.66 22.74
C ILE A 733 37.43 22.71 21.99
N GLY A 734 36.37 23.28 21.39
CA GLY A 734 35.53 22.53 20.51
C GLY A 734 36.26 22.04 19.27
N ILE A 735 36.02 20.81 18.87
CA ILE A 735 36.70 20.16 17.71
C ILE A 735 36.54 20.99 16.42
N LYS A 736 35.38 21.60 16.19
CA LYS A 736 35.14 22.46 15.01
C LYS A 736 36.07 23.68 15.01
N LYS A 737 36.30 24.28 16.17
CA LYS A 737 37.19 25.43 16.33
C LYS A 737 38.66 25.01 16.17
N LEU A 738 39.04 23.86 16.71
CA LEU A 738 40.36 23.27 16.54
C LEU A 738 40.67 23.02 15.07
N LEU A 739 39.76 22.40 14.32
CA LEU A 739 39.91 22.19 12.88
C LEU A 739 40.09 23.49 12.10
N MET A 740 39.31 24.52 12.45
CA MET A 740 39.44 25.85 11.84
C MET A 740 40.81 26.47 12.09
N ILE A 741 41.34 26.35 13.32
CA ILE A 741 42.68 26.86 13.66
C ILE A 741 43.75 26.09 12.86
N ILE A 742 43.61 24.79 12.74
CA ILE A 742 44.52 23.95 11.96
C ILE A 742 44.53 24.40 10.49
N GLU A 743 43.35 24.61 9.92
CA GLU A 743 43.24 25.06 8.52
C GLU A 743 43.77 26.47 8.29
N MET A 744 43.58 27.37 9.24
CA MET A 744 44.22 28.71 9.21
C MET A 744 45.77 28.61 9.21
N CYS A 745 46.33 27.68 9.98
CA CYS A 745 47.76 27.44 10.00
C CYS A 745 48.28 26.78 8.72
N ARG A 746 47.43 26.05 8.02
CA ARG A 746 47.75 25.42 6.71
C ARG A 746 47.95 26.45 5.60
N GLN A 747 47.12 27.50 5.61
CA GLN A 747 47.19 28.57 4.60
C GLN A 747 48.42 29.45 4.70
N ASP A 748 49.06 29.55 5.89
CA ASP A 748 50.31 30.31 6.14
C ASP A 748 51.55 29.45 5.91
N ALA A 749 51.63 28.72 4.83
CA ALA A 749 52.59 27.64 4.60
C ALA A 749 54.04 28.03 4.33
N GLU A 750 54.44 29.33 4.41
CA GLU A 750 55.78 29.74 3.97
C GLU A 750 56.96 29.46 4.94
N ASN A 751 56.69 29.23 6.25
CA ASN A 751 57.72 28.88 7.24
C ASN A 751 57.23 27.90 8.31
N SER A 752 57.85 26.70 8.48
CA SER A 752 57.44 25.68 9.45
C SER A 752 57.44 26.16 10.93
N GLU A 753 58.45 26.94 11.35
CA GLU A 753 58.55 27.42 12.71
C GLU A 753 57.47 28.49 13.02
N ASN A 754 57.08 29.30 12.06
CA ASN A 754 55.97 30.25 12.24
C ASN A 754 54.62 29.57 12.36
N ARG A 755 54.46 28.40 11.74
CA ARG A 755 53.20 27.63 11.73
C ARG A 755 52.87 27.05 13.11
N VAL A 756 53.86 26.39 13.75
CA VAL A 756 53.68 25.85 15.10
C VAL A 756 53.43 26.94 16.12
N LYS A 757 54.21 28.02 16.09
CA LYS A 757 54.03 29.16 16.99
C LYS A 757 52.66 29.80 16.84
N LYS A 758 52.18 30.04 15.61
CA LYS A 758 50.86 30.59 15.34
C LYS A 758 49.75 29.69 15.85
N PHE A 759 49.87 28.39 15.65
CA PHE A 759 48.95 27.40 16.18
C PHE A 759 48.84 27.46 17.71
N VAL A 760 49.99 27.46 18.40
CA VAL A 760 50.07 27.52 19.86
C VAL A 760 49.52 28.85 20.40
N ASP A 761 49.92 29.98 19.80
CA ASP A 761 49.46 31.30 20.21
C ASP A 761 47.96 31.47 20.03
N THR A 762 47.41 30.95 18.91
CA THR A 762 45.96 30.97 18.64
C THR A 762 45.19 30.12 19.64
N ILE A 763 45.67 28.93 19.98
CA ILE A 763 45.07 28.09 21.01
C ILE A 763 45.09 28.75 22.37
N LYS A 764 46.24 29.32 22.80
CA LYS A 764 46.37 30.04 24.07
C LYS A 764 45.40 31.23 24.16
N ALA A 765 45.33 32.02 23.10
CA ALA A 765 44.44 33.20 23.04
C ALA A 765 42.94 32.80 23.14
N ASN A 766 42.56 31.73 22.47
CA ASN A 766 41.16 31.20 22.49
C ASN A 766 40.78 30.62 23.85
N ASN A 767 41.69 29.89 24.50
CA ASN A 767 41.45 29.34 25.85
C ASN A 767 41.23 30.49 26.88
N THR A 768 42.04 31.52 26.83
CA THR A 768 41.94 32.68 27.76
C THR A 768 40.59 33.38 27.64
N SER A 769 40.07 33.52 26.42
CA SER A 769 38.78 34.16 26.16
C SER A 769 37.56 33.32 26.66
N GLU A 770 37.60 32.02 26.58
CA GLU A 770 36.52 31.13 27.11
C GLU A 770 36.55 31.06 28.64
N PHE A 771 37.73 31.07 29.27
CA PHE A 771 37.84 31.15 30.74
C PHE A 771 37.21 32.42 31.31
N ILE A 772 37.44 33.57 30.66
CA ILE A 772 36.86 34.85 31.08
C ILE A 772 35.35 34.87 30.94
N ASN A 773 34.80 34.26 29.87
CA ASN A 773 33.36 34.21 29.64
C ASN A 773 32.65 33.23 30.63
N ASN A 774 33.24 32.09 30.95
CA ASN A 774 32.68 31.13 31.93
C ASN A 774 32.74 31.67 33.38
N HIS A 775 33.74 32.48 33.72
CA HIS A 775 33.81 33.14 35.05
C HIS A 775 32.85 34.32 35.15
N ARG A 776 32.58 35.07 34.06
CA ARG A 776 31.55 36.12 34.06
C ARG A 776 30.14 35.57 34.18
N GLY A 777 29.84 34.39 33.61
CA GLY A 777 28.57 33.69 33.77
C GLY A 777 28.32 33.25 35.22
N ASN A 778 29.36 32.76 35.93
CA ASN A 778 29.24 32.32 37.33
C ASN A 778 29.17 33.51 38.34
N ILE A 779 29.75 34.67 38.05
CA ILE A 779 29.67 35.87 38.92
C ILE A 779 28.26 36.50 38.85
N ASN A 780 27.57 36.42 37.71
CA ASN A 780 26.19 36.91 37.61
C ASN A 780 25.14 35.98 38.22
N GLY A 781 25.45 34.70 38.44
CA GLY A 781 24.58 33.73 39.16
C GLY A 781 24.66 33.83 40.70
N SER A 782 25.70 34.45 41.26
CA SER A 782 25.91 34.56 42.71
C SER A 782 25.59 35.95 43.35
N ILE A 783 25.12 36.91 42.57
CA ILE A 783 24.84 38.29 43.08
C ILE A 783 23.33 38.54 43.34
N ASN A 784 22.44 37.59 43.14
CA ASN A 784 20.99 37.89 43.16
C ASN A 784 20.16 37.34 44.31
N GLU A 785 20.71 36.98 45.46
CA GLU A 785 19.86 36.62 46.60
C GLU A 785 19.98 37.43 47.89
N ASN A 786 20.93 38.38 48.01
CA ASN A 786 21.14 39.14 49.26
C ASN A 786 21.12 40.67 49.18
N GLN A 787 20.68 41.31 48.10
CA GLN A 787 20.62 42.77 48.03
C GLN A 787 19.25 43.40 47.69
N PHE A 788 18.17 42.64 47.77
CA PHE A 788 16.81 43.19 47.54
C PHE A 788 15.98 43.43 48.79
N ASN A 789 16.55 43.23 50.02
CA ASN A 789 15.83 43.49 51.28
C ASN A 789 16.11 44.79 51.97
N ASP A 790 16.91 45.72 51.40
CA ASP A 790 17.27 46.99 52.06
C ASP A 790 16.89 48.28 51.33
N LEU A 791 15.93 48.25 50.44
CA LEU A 791 15.41 49.46 49.74
C LEU A 791 13.90 49.56 49.68
N THR A 792 13.24 49.34 50.85
CA THR A 792 11.90 49.88 51.10
C THR A 792 11.88 50.39 52.52
N ILE A 793 12.24 51.63 52.68
CA ILE A 793 11.83 52.65 53.71
C ILE A 793 12.70 53.90 53.45
N ASN A 794 12.23 54.77 52.59
CA ASN A 794 12.02 56.19 52.79
C ASN A 794 11.47 56.87 51.55
#